data_153679ce66f45509a6df1f572f6b32b1
#
_entry.id   153679ce66f45509a6df1f572f6b32b1
#
_cell.length_a   1.000
_cell.length_b   1.000
_cell.length_c   1.000
_cell.angle_alpha   90.00
_cell.angle_beta   90.00
_cell.angle_gamma   90.00
#
_symmetry.space_group_name_H-M   'P 1'
#
loop_
_entity.id
_entity.type
_entity.pdbx_description
1 polymer ?
#
loop_
_entity_poly.entity_id
_entity_poly.type
_entity_poly.pdbx_seq_one_letter_code
_entity_poly.pdbx_strand_id
1 'polypeptide(L)'
;MFFKMLKSDLKRKKGLNVILFIFICAASILVFSGSVQIFSNFTREATAKRLCKSSDTQFWLLSERFTEEDLSSRISGALKKEPDVTDWSTTKIAKISETAIEYPHNDLHENRYMFMLKFQGLTTMPREHDLVYDLNDRPFCVPNGCIAIPVEVQSTLGVKVGDKVKYTKPTGEVYELEICSIFKDNMDSNVVRYIVSDADYEVLTENHINSYIVYNIQMKDANEESISDLKERLYKQDVPVLSIVSSSSMNDDVIFMEIISVFVIIVSVFLILIIFMTIRFTMIADLKNEEKEIGMMKALGVDSFSFRWLFAAKYIAFAVIGGIVGIIAGLPIAGAFINMFGPDFILPERWQMILIGVISVIAIIIMMIAFSLIVMRRINKISVIDAIHGENRGERFSKRFPMFLHRRKKMSVPFFIALTDILMRFKRYIFLLISYSLGIVIVLLGFNVRNSVINPKYTSYWLYNNLDFSIRWNEELQEDIFNEAQNTGIYFADIVNKRLADADIPAHLDSMYATRGYMKIDSKEKFFDILWKKGEVEKKIYRKGGKVPKLANEAAMSAYTAGKLGINVGDVIKVFIQENNEDKTGYVENERELVITALIDYMEDGDPIIIMGSEYEDGFRRSYYFTGYTIDAPEAEKPAVIARMKELFGSEQVVDGKQELKNSVKQFDTLFMLFEYVVGGAIVLILVLITYLYMSIFVAEEVPETALLKSLGFRNISIKAWYLLRMVILLVLSIALGELYLWTLGTIFFGSFMTQYEVTGMKLYFEFPVSFIVIPLIITSAVLFTTIINLRNIKHIGIWKISEE
;
A
#
# COMPACT_ATOMS: atom_id res chain seq x y z
N MET A 1 0.04 -33.06 -40.97
CA MET A 1 1.33 -33.40 -40.33
C MET A 1 1.56 -32.58 -39.06
N PHE A 2 1.45 -31.27 -39.11
CA PHE A 2 1.66 -30.33 -38.00
C PHE A 2 0.89 -30.65 -36.70
N PHE A 3 -0.44 -30.80 -36.75
CA PHE A 3 -1.25 -31.15 -35.59
C PHE A 3 -0.93 -32.50 -34.96
N LYS A 4 -0.50 -33.49 -35.77
CA LYS A 4 -0.07 -34.81 -35.26
C LYS A 4 1.25 -34.71 -34.48
N MET A 5 2.21 -33.92 -34.97
CA MET A 5 3.48 -33.66 -34.28
C MET A 5 3.25 -32.87 -32.98
N LEU A 6 2.45 -31.80 -33.01
CA LEU A 6 2.09 -31.04 -31.83
C LEU A 6 1.41 -31.95 -30.77
N LYS A 7 0.46 -32.78 -31.16
CA LYS A 7 -0.22 -33.70 -30.25
C LYS A 7 0.74 -34.75 -29.66
N SER A 8 1.70 -35.24 -30.48
CA SER A 8 2.72 -36.19 -29.99
C SER A 8 3.65 -35.54 -28.98
N ASP A 9 4.15 -34.31 -29.24
CA ASP A 9 5.04 -33.58 -28.33
C ASP A 9 4.33 -33.22 -27.02
N LEU A 10 3.07 -32.77 -27.08
CA LEU A 10 2.23 -32.54 -25.91
C LEU A 10 2.06 -33.76 -25.02
N LYS A 11 1.96 -34.96 -25.63
CA LYS A 11 1.84 -36.23 -24.89
C LYS A 11 3.17 -36.69 -24.29
N ARG A 12 4.29 -36.47 -24.97
CA ARG A 12 5.62 -36.96 -24.58
C ARG A 12 6.15 -36.30 -23.30
N LYS A 13 5.88 -34.98 -23.12
CA LYS A 13 6.33 -34.17 -21.97
C LYS A 13 5.17 -33.54 -21.20
N LYS A 14 4.13 -34.33 -20.88
CA LYS A 14 2.88 -33.83 -20.30
C LYS A 14 3.08 -32.88 -19.09
N GLY A 15 3.88 -33.31 -18.09
CA GLY A 15 4.06 -32.56 -16.86
C GLY A 15 4.67 -31.17 -17.10
N LEU A 16 5.71 -31.09 -17.93
CA LEU A 16 6.40 -29.86 -18.27
C LEU A 16 5.51 -28.91 -19.08
N ASN A 17 4.76 -29.44 -20.04
CA ASN A 17 3.85 -28.64 -20.86
C ASN A 17 2.68 -28.09 -20.05
N VAL A 18 2.14 -28.89 -19.11
CA VAL A 18 1.05 -28.43 -18.21
C VAL A 18 1.54 -27.30 -17.30
N ILE A 19 2.72 -27.43 -16.70
CA ILE A 19 3.27 -26.38 -15.84
C ILE A 19 3.51 -25.10 -16.62
N LEU A 20 4.12 -25.21 -17.80
CA LEU A 20 4.35 -24.05 -18.66
C LEU A 20 3.04 -23.36 -19.05
N PHE A 21 2.02 -24.14 -19.39
CA PHE A 21 0.69 -23.61 -19.70
C PHE A 21 0.05 -22.90 -18.50
N ILE A 22 0.14 -23.50 -17.29
CA ILE A 22 -0.34 -22.87 -16.05
C ILE A 22 0.36 -21.54 -15.80
N PHE A 23 1.69 -21.48 -15.99
CA PHE A 23 2.43 -20.22 -15.87
C PHE A 23 1.93 -19.15 -16.82
N ILE A 24 1.70 -19.50 -18.07
CA ILE A 24 1.21 -18.56 -19.08
C ILE A 24 -0.20 -18.07 -18.74
N CYS A 25 -1.08 -18.96 -18.29
CA CYS A 25 -2.41 -18.58 -17.83
C CYS A 25 -2.33 -17.64 -16.63
N ALA A 26 -1.54 -17.99 -15.61
CA ALA A 26 -1.39 -17.19 -14.41
C ALA A 26 -0.85 -15.79 -14.71
N ALA A 27 0.17 -15.70 -15.57
CA ALA A 27 0.70 -14.40 -15.98
C ALA A 27 -0.30 -13.57 -16.79
N SER A 28 -1.03 -14.21 -17.71
CA SER A 28 -2.05 -13.51 -18.50
C SER A 28 -3.19 -12.98 -17.61
N ILE A 29 -3.61 -13.75 -16.59
CA ILE A 29 -4.59 -13.34 -15.61
C ILE A 29 -4.07 -12.12 -14.80
N LEU A 30 -2.86 -12.21 -14.27
CA LEU A 30 -2.29 -11.16 -13.44
C LEU A 30 -2.01 -9.88 -14.24
N VAL A 31 -1.57 -10.00 -15.48
CA VAL A 31 -1.36 -8.83 -16.33
C VAL A 31 -2.68 -8.20 -16.74
N PHE A 32 -3.70 -9.00 -17.05
CA PHE A 32 -5.04 -8.46 -17.30
C PHE A 32 -5.55 -7.70 -16.06
N SER A 33 -5.62 -8.37 -14.91
CA SER A 33 -6.14 -7.77 -13.68
C SER A 33 -5.29 -6.59 -13.20
N GLY A 34 -3.96 -6.70 -13.28
CA GLY A 34 -3.06 -5.62 -12.91
C GLY A 34 -3.16 -4.39 -13.82
N SER A 35 -3.29 -4.59 -15.14
CA SER A 35 -3.46 -3.45 -16.06
C SER A 35 -4.80 -2.75 -15.89
N VAL A 36 -5.86 -3.49 -15.60
CA VAL A 36 -7.17 -2.91 -15.27
C VAL A 36 -7.09 -2.12 -13.97
N GLN A 37 -6.44 -2.67 -12.93
CA GLN A 37 -6.25 -1.99 -11.65
C GLN A 37 -5.48 -0.68 -11.82
N ILE A 38 -4.34 -0.72 -12.51
CA ILE A 38 -3.51 0.46 -12.77
C ILE A 38 -4.29 1.51 -13.55
N PHE A 39 -4.98 1.09 -14.62
CA PHE A 39 -5.80 2.00 -15.41
C PHE A 39 -6.91 2.64 -14.59
N SER A 40 -7.60 1.87 -13.74
CA SER A 40 -8.65 2.38 -12.87
C SER A 40 -8.09 3.42 -11.88
N ASN A 41 -6.92 3.19 -11.31
CA ASN A 41 -6.28 4.14 -10.40
C ASN A 41 -5.87 5.43 -11.12
N PHE A 42 -5.17 5.31 -12.26
CA PHE A 42 -4.73 6.48 -13.03
C PHE A 42 -5.88 7.32 -13.62
N THR A 43 -7.02 6.71 -13.90
CA THR A 43 -8.17 7.42 -14.49
C THR A 43 -9.22 7.81 -13.44
N ARG A 44 -9.02 7.46 -12.18
CA ARG A 44 -9.95 7.69 -11.08
C ARG A 44 -10.35 9.16 -10.97
N GLU A 45 -9.37 10.04 -10.80
CA GLU A 45 -9.61 11.48 -10.64
C GLU A 45 -10.35 12.07 -11.84
N ALA A 46 -9.88 11.76 -13.06
CA ALA A 46 -10.55 12.20 -14.28
C ALA A 46 -11.99 11.64 -14.40
N THR A 47 -12.22 10.42 -13.95
CA THR A 47 -13.54 9.79 -13.94
C THR A 47 -14.46 10.44 -12.91
N ALA A 48 -13.95 10.69 -11.70
CA ALA A 48 -14.66 11.37 -10.63
C ALA A 48 -15.03 12.81 -11.04
N LYS A 49 -14.08 13.56 -11.59
CA LYS A 49 -14.35 14.91 -12.13
C LYS A 49 -15.44 14.92 -13.20
N ARG A 50 -15.42 13.93 -14.09
CA ARG A 50 -16.39 13.82 -15.19
C ARG A 50 -17.79 13.40 -14.74
N LEU A 51 -17.88 12.37 -13.86
CA LEU A 51 -19.15 11.77 -13.45
C LEU A 51 -19.73 12.43 -12.21
N CYS A 52 -18.93 12.59 -11.18
CA CYS A 52 -19.36 13.16 -9.90
C CYS A 52 -19.26 14.67 -9.85
N LYS A 53 -18.61 15.29 -10.86
CA LYS A 53 -18.24 16.71 -10.80
C LYS A 53 -17.50 17.01 -9.49
N SER A 54 -16.56 16.14 -9.14
CA SER A 54 -15.82 16.27 -7.88
C SER A 54 -15.19 17.63 -7.78
N SER A 55 -15.30 18.24 -6.62
CA SER A 55 -14.64 19.51 -6.28
C SER A 55 -13.12 19.32 -6.24
N ASP A 56 -12.39 20.38 -6.59
CA ASP A 56 -10.92 20.40 -6.50
C ASP A 56 -10.44 20.73 -5.10
N THR A 57 -11.26 21.52 -4.38
CA THR A 57 -11.02 21.86 -2.96
C THR A 57 -12.33 22.16 -2.26
N GLN A 58 -12.35 21.97 -0.96
CA GLN A 58 -13.51 22.21 -0.11
C GLN A 58 -13.16 23.15 1.02
N PHE A 59 -14.03 24.09 1.30
CA PHE A 59 -13.94 24.98 2.45
C PHE A 59 -15.05 24.68 3.43
N TRP A 60 -14.66 24.33 4.64
CA TRP A 60 -15.56 23.95 5.72
C TRP A 60 -15.73 25.12 6.68
N LEU A 61 -16.94 25.49 6.96
CA LEU A 61 -17.34 26.62 7.77
C LEU A 61 -18.34 26.17 8.83
N LEU A 62 -18.10 26.55 10.08
CA LEU A 62 -19.04 26.28 11.17
C LEU A 62 -20.16 27.35 11.13
N SER A 63 -21.41 26.91 11.00
CA SER A 63 -22.55 27.83 10.84
C SER A 63 -22.92 28.62 12.09
N GLU A 64 -22.44 28.23 13.28
CA GLU A 64 -22.80 28.86 14.56
C GLU A 64 -22.25 30.25 14.79
N ARG A 65 -21.15 30.63 14.13
CA ARG A 65 -20.47 31.90 14.36
C ARG A 65 -20.99 33.03 13.52
N PHE A 66 -21.81 32.78 12.51
CA PHE A 66 -22.27 33.76 11.53
C PHE A 66 -23.68 33.43 11.06
N THR A 67 -24.49 34.45 10.75
CA THR A 67 -25.75 34.19 10.04
C THR A 67 -25.44 33.63 8.63
N GLU A 68 -26.21 32.66 8.19
CA GLU A 68 -26.00 32.02 6.86
C GLU A 68 -25.95 33.02 5.70
N GLU A 69 -26.76 34.09 5.77
CA GLU A 69 -26.80 35.12 4.73
C GLU A 69 -25.53 35.99 4.68
N ASP A 70 -24.97 36.37 5.82
CA ASP A 70 -23.72 37.14 5.89
C ASP A 70 -22.53 36.31 5.41
N LEU A 71 -22.47 35.05 5.81
CA LEU A 71 -21.41 34.12 5.43
C LEU A 71 -21.45 33.83 3.94
N SER A 72 -22.62 33.47 3.43
CA SER A 72 -22.83 33.15 2.02
C SER A 72 -22.51 34.34 1.12
N SER A 73 -22.88 35.55 1.52
CA SER A 73 -22.62 36.76 0.73
C SER A 73 -21.10 37.11 0.68
N ARG A 74 -20.38 37.00 1.80
CA ARG A 74 -18.94 37.30 1.89
C ARG A 74 -18.13 36.31 1.08
N ILE A 75 -18.37 35.00 1.27
CA ILE A 75 -17.58 33.97 0.61
C ILE A 75 -17.90 33.92 -0.88
N SER A 76 -19.17 33.91 -1.24
CA SER A 76 -19.56 33.98 -2.66
C SER A 76 -19.04 35.27 -3.32
N GLY A 77 -18.97 36.38 -2.58
CA GLY A 77 -18.38 37.62 -3.06
C GLY A 77 -16.86 37.54 -3.23
N ALA A 78 -16.17 36.79 -2.36
CA ALA A 78 -14.74 36.55 -2.43
C ALA A 78 -14.43 35.59 -3.59
N LEU A 79 -15.11 34.42 -3.67
CA LEU A 79 -14.93 33.43 -4.74
C LEU A 79 -15.19 33.98 -6.14
N LYS A 80 -16.18 34.86 -6.30
CA LYS A 80 -16.46 35.57 -7.58
C LYS A 80 -15.32 36.43 -8.08
N LYS A 81 -14.44 36.89 -7.17
CA LYS A 81 -13.30 37.76 -7.50
C LYS A 81 -12.05 36.94 -7.84
N GLU A 82 -12.05 35.68 -7.51
CA GLU A 82 -10.89 34.82 -7.72
C GLU A 82 -10.85 34.32 -9.16
N PRO A 83 -9.77 34.63 -9.92
CA PRO A 83 -9.70 34.32 -11.36
C PRO A 83 -9.50 32.82 -11.63
N ASP A 84 -9.07 32.06 -10.64
CA ASP A 84 -8.74 30.64 -10.75
C ASP A 84 -9.95 29.75 -10.42
N VAL A 85 -10.98 30.31 -9.78
CA VAL A 85 -12.24 29.60 -9.47
C VAL A 85 -13.14 29.60 -10.70
N THR A 86 -13.59 28.42 -11.12
CA THR A 86 -14.47 28.25 -12.30
C THR A 86 -15.92 28.12 -11.89
N ASP A 87 -16.20 27.37 -10.84
CA ASP A 87 -17.54 27.12 -10.35
C ASP A 87 -17.50 26.72 -8.87
N TRP A 88 -18.63 26.83 -8.16
CA TRP A 88 -18.76 26.34 -6.78
C TRP A 88 -20.22 26.06 -6.42
N SER A 89 -20.42 25.14 -5.49
CA SER A 89 -21.71 24.88 -4.86
C SER A 89 -21.56 24.78 -3.33
N THR A 90 -22.67 24.81 -2.63
CA THR A 90 -22.68 24.66 -1.17
C THR A 90 -23.41 23.39 -0.76
N THR A 91 -22.86 22.69 0.21
CA THR A 91 -23.50 21.53 0.84
C THR A 91 -23.58 21.76 2.35
N LYS A 92 -24.75 21.49 2.95
CA LYS A 92 -24.91 21.54 4.39
C LYS A 92 -24.67 20.15 4.97
N ILE A 93 -23.85 20.07 5.99
CA ILE A 93 -23.57 18.82 6.70
C ILE A 93 -23.76 19.07 8.20
N ALA A 94 -24.73 18.39 8.79
CA ALA A 94 -24.93 18.41 10.23
C ALA A 94 -24.04 17.32 10.85
N LYS A 95 -23.12 17.69 11.71
CA LYS A 95 -22.28 16.73 12.44
C LYS A 95 -23.16 15.91 13.36
N ILE A 96 -23.10 14.60 13.27
CA ILE A 96 -23.78 13.68 14.15
C ILE A 96 -22.79 12.95 15.06
N SER A 97 -23.28 12.58 16.26
CA SER A 97 -22.49 11.75 17.17
C SER A 97 -22.22 10.38 16.54
N GLU A 98 -21.08 9.82 16.87
CA GLU A 98 -20.67 8.48 16.47
C GLU A 98 -21.66 7.39 16.91
N THR A 99 -22.45 7.69 17.97
CA THR A 99 -23.48 6.80 18.52
C THR A 99 -24.90 7.16 18.07
N ALA A 100 -25.06 8.22 17.28
CA ALA A 100 -26.38 8.70 16.86
C ALA A 100 -27.15 7.70 16.00
N ILE A 101 -26.47 6.84 15.25
CA ILE A 101 -27.09 5.81 14.41
C ILE A 101 -26.88 4.43 15.02
N GLU A 102 -27.98 3.76 15.42
CA GLU A 102 -27.98 2.38 15.86
C GLU A 102 -28.33 1.44 14.69
N TYR A 103 -27.48 0.44 14.48
CA TYR A 103 -27.65 -0.55 13.40
C TYR A 103 -28.24 -1.87 13.94
N PRO A 104 -28.98 -2.65 13.13
CA PRO A 104 -29.70 -3.83 13.59
C PRO A 104 -28.83 -4.99 14.07
N HIS A 105 -27.54 -5.00 13.79
CA HIS A 105 -26.60 -6.05 14.19
C HIS A 105 -25.52 -5.49 15.12
N ASN A 106 -25.97 -5.09 16.33
CA ASN A 106 -25.17 -4.33 17.30
C ASN A 106 -24.02 -5.12 17.99
N ASP A 107 -23.86 -6.42 17.71
CA ASP A 107 -22.81 -7.26 18.34
C ASP A 107 -21.39 -7.00 17.78
N LEU A 108 -21.25 -6.06 16.86
CA LEU A 108 -19.98 -5.74 16.20
C LEU A 108 -19.32 -4.48 16.79
N HIS A 109 -19.27 -4.35 18.11
CA HIS A 109 -18.60 -3.24 18.78
C HIS A 109 -17.16 -2.99 18.30
N GLU A 110 -16.44 -4.02 17.90
CA GLU A 110 -15.06 -3.88 17.41
C GLU A 110 -14.95 -3.16 16.05
N ASN A 111 -15.92 -3.32 15.17
CA ASN A 111 -15.86 -2.72 13.82
C ASN A 111 -16.37 -1.27 13.78
N ARG A 112 -17.12 -0.85 14.77
CA ARG A 112 -17.67 0.51 14.89
C ARG A 112 -16.56 1.56 15.07
N TYR A 113 -15.41 1.16 15.61
CA TYR A 113 -14.27 2.03 15.86
C TYR A 113 -13.65 2.67 14.62
N MET A 114 -13.81 2.05 13.47
CA MET A 114 -13.27 2.60 12.22
C MET A 114 -13.94 3.90 11.81
N PHE A 115 -15.20 4.09 12.20
CA PHE A 115 -15.95 5.31 11.91
C PHE A 115 -15.83 6.35 13.02
N MET A 116 -15.44 5.97 14.24
CA MET A 116 -15.30 6.88 15.37
C MET A 116 -14.18 7.89 15.20
N LEU A 117 -13.19 7.61 14.35
CA LEU A 117 -12.11 8.54 14.01
C LEU A 117 -12.46 9.45 12.83
N LYS A 118 -13.56 9.15 12.12
CA LYS A 118 -14.00 9.92 10.96
C LYS A 118 -15.09 10.91 11.36
N PHE A 119 -15.11 12.04 10.69
CA PHE A 119 -16.22 12.98 10.80
C PHE A 119 -17.50 12.32 10.25
N GLN A 120 -18.53 12.22 11.07
CA GLN A 120 -19.83 11.70 10.64
C GLN A 120 -20.82 12.85 10.48
N GLY A 121 -21.51 12.88 9.36
CA GLY A 121 -22.46 13.95 9.09
C GLY A 121 -23.69 13.51 8.32
N LEU A 122 -24.84 14.12 8.68
CA LEU A 122 -26.10 14.00 7.96
C LEU A 122 -26.18 15.12 6.92
N THR A 123 -26.57 14.77 5.68
CA THR A 123 -26.65 15.73 4.57
C THR A 123 -27.80 15.36 3.63
N THR A 124 -28.10 16.27 2.71
CA THR A 124 -29.05 16.01 1.62
C THR A 124 -28.33 15.54 0.35
N MET A 125 -29.10 15.08 -0.64
CA MET A 125 -28.56 14.64 -1.93
C MET A 125 -27.81 15.77 -2.63
N PRO A 126 -26.52 15.62 -2.97
CA PRO A 126 -25.77 16.64 -3.70
C PRO A 126 -26.31 16.78 -5.13
N ARG A 127 -26.45 18.04 -5.61
CA ARG A 127 -27.12 18.35 -6.90
C ARG A 127 -26.18 18.88 -7.97
N GLU A 128 -25.12 19.56 -7.60
CA GLU A 128 -24.24 20.27 -8.54
C GLU A 128 -22.82 19.68 -8.57
N HIS A 129 -22.19 19.55 -7.41
CA HIS A 129 -20.85 18.98 -7.23
C HIS A 129 -20.88 17.80 -6.27
N ASP A 130 -19.84 17.00 -6.30
CA ASP A 130 -19.63 15.80 -5.46
C ASP A 130 -20.83 14.85 -5.47
N LEU A 131 -21.34 14.60 -6.70
CA LEU A 131 -22.48 13.72 -6.94
C LEU A 131 -22.16 12.30 -6.53
N VAL A 132 -23.15 11.62 -5.97
CA VAL A 132 -23.05 10.22 -5.52
C VAL A 132 -23.84 9.29 -6.41
N TYR A 133 -23.38 8.03 -6.47
CA TYR A 133 -23.98 7.00 -7.30
C TYR A 133 -24.17 5.70 -6.50
N ASP A 134 -25.14 4.87 -6.88
CA ASP A 134 -25.31 3.55 -6.31
C ASP A 134 -24.12 2.63 -6.65
N LEU A 135 -24.13 1.40 -6.10
CA LEU A 135 -23.09 0.41 -6.37
C LEU A 135 -22.96 0.02 -7.86
N ASN A 136 -23.97 0.33 -8.67
CA ASN A 136 -24.00 0.07 -10.12
C ASN A 136 -23.66 1.30 -10.96
N ASP A 137 -23.15 2.35 -10.34
CA ASP A 137 -22.84 3.64 -10.96
C ASP A 137 -24.07 4.33 -11.59
N ARG A 138 -25.24 4.22 -10.93
CA ARG A 138 -26.52 4.84 -11.35
C ARG A 138 -26.92 5.91 -10.34
N PRO A 139 -27.51 7.02 -10.82
CA PRO A 139 -28.11 8.00 -9.93
C PRO A 139 -29.31 7.38 -9.18
N PHE A 140 -29.49 7.76 -7.95
CA PHE A 140 -30.60 7.32 -7.09
C PHE A 140 -31.22 8.52 -6.37
N CYS A 141 -32.33 8.32 -5.68
CA CYS A 141 -32.96 9.32 -4.83
C CYS A 141 -33.33 8.70 -3.49
N VAL A 142 -33.38 9.52 -2.46
CA VAL A 142 -33.73 9.12 -1.10
C VAL A 142 -35.12 9.60 -0.76
N PRO A 143 -36.13 8.70 -0.63
CA PRO A 143 -37.49 9.05 -0.19
C PRO A 143 -37.50 9.46 1.29
N ASN A 144 -38.62 10.11 1.70
CA ASN A 144 -38.85 10.44 3.09
C ASN A 144 -38.94 9.16 3.96
N GLY A 145 -38.37 9.24 5.17
CA GLY A 145 -38.29 8.10 6.09
C GLY A 145 -37.16 7.13 5.75
N CYS A 146 -36.33 7.49 4.78
CA CYS A 146 -35.19 6.67 4.33
C CYS A 146 -33.87 7.36 4.55
N ILE A 147 -32.82 6.51 4.62
CA ILE A 147 -31.42 6.93 4.69
C ILE A 147 -30.61 6.17 3.65
N ALA A 148 -29.73 6.86 2.95
CA ALA A 148 -28.69 6.22 2.14
C ALA A 148 -27.36 6.28 2.89
N ILE A 149 -26.63 5.18 2.83
CA ILE A 149 -25.36 5.00 3.55
C ILE A 149 -24.20 4.75 2.56
N PRO A 150 -22.97 5.21 2.85
CA PRO A 150 -21.84 4.92 1.99
C PRO A 150 -21.45 3.43 2.07
N VAL A 151 -20.86 2.92 1.00
CA VAL A 151 -20.48 1.50 0.87
C VAL A 151 -19.44 1.10 1.92
N GLU A 152 -18.66 2.03 2.42
CA GLU A 152 -17.71 1.80 3.52
C GLU A 152 -18.44 1.35 4.80
N VAL A 153 -19.54 1.99 5.14
CA VAL A 153 -20.39 1.62 6.29
C VAL A 153 -21.00 0.23 6.07
N GLN A 154 -21.48 -0.05 4.87
CA GLN A 154 -21.98 -1.38 4.52
C GLN A 154 -20.92 -2.46 4.69
N SER A 155 -19.74 -2.25 4.12
CA SER A 155 -18.65 -3.25 4.11
C SER A 155 -18.16 -3.55 5.51
N THR A 156 -18.15 -2.54 6.39
CA THR A 156 -17.64 -2.65 7.76
C THR A 156 -18.69 -3.23 8.73
N LEU A 157 -19.93 -2.79 8.63
CA LEU A 157 -21.02 -3.19 9.55
C LEU A 157 -21.91 -4.30 9.01
N GLY A 158 -21.78 -4.70 7.75
CA GLY A 158 -22.54 -5.79 7.15
C GLY A 158 -24.02 -5.48 6.91
N VAL A 159 -24.42 -4.21 6.96
CA VAL A 159 -25.80 -3.75 6.78
C VAL A 159 -26.24 -3.85 5.32
N LYS A 160 -27.56 -3.91 5.07
CA LYS A 160 -28.13 -4.12 3.75
C LYS A 160 -29.27 -3.14 3.47
N VAL A 161 -29.54 -2.94 2.20
CA VAL A 161 -30.75 -2.22 1.77
C VAL A 161 -32.00 -2.93 2.32
N GLY A 162 -32.90 -2.17 2.92
CA GLY A 162 -34.08 -2.65 3.63
C GLY A 162 -33.93 -2.83 5.12
N ASP A 163 -32.69 -2.76 5.66
CA ASP A 163 -32.47 -2.75 7.09
C ASP A 163 -32.98 -1.43 7.70
N LYS A 164 -33.46 -1.49 8.94
CA LYS A 164 -33.89 -0.33 9.68
C LYS A 164 -32.83 0.10 10.68
N VAL A 165 -32.52 1.37 10.68
CA VAL A 165 -31.60 2.02 11.62
C VAL A 165 -32.37 3.00 12.49
N LYS A 166 -31.90 3.23 13.71
CA LYS A 166 -32.44 4.22 14.61
C LYS A 166 -31.48 5.39 14.71
N TYR A 167 -31.98 6.56 14.37
CA TYR A 167 -31.26 7.81 14.56
C TYR A 167 -31.75 8.49 15.81
N THR A 168 -30.84 8.82 16.73
CA THR A 168 -31.14 9.55 17.95
C THR A 168 -30.64 10.98 17.82
N LYS A 169 -31.55 11.94 17.91
CA LYS A 169 -31.19 13.37 17.97
C LYS A 169 -30.46 13.72 19.26
N PRO A 170 -29.68 14.82 19.29
CA PRO A 170 -29.11 15.35 20.52
C PRO A 170 -30.15 15.62 21.63
N THR A 171 -31.39 15.90 21.25
CA THR A 171 -32.54 16.09 22.16
C THR A 171 -33.05 14.80 22.79
N GLY A 172 -32.52 13.63 22.35
CA GLY A 172 -32.98 12.30 22.81
C GLY A 172 -34.16 11.72 22.03
N GLU A 173 -34.68 12.43 21.04
CA GLU A 173 -35.74 11.90 20.16
C GLU A 173 -35.17 10.85 19.20
N VAL A 174 -35.89 9.71 19.06
CA VAL A 174 -35.46 8.59 18.23
C VAL A 174 -36.33 8.50 16.98
N TYR A 175 -35.69 8.41 15.82
CA TYR A 175 -36.29 8.24 14.52
C TYR A 175 -35.87 6.91 13.90
N GLU A 176 -36.83 6.16 13.34
CA GLU A 176 -36.56 4.92 12.62
C GLU A 176 -36.51 5.24 11.13
N LEU A 177 -35.35 4.93 10.48
CA LEU A 177 -35.13 5.17 9.06
C LEU A 177 -34.79 3.83 8.38
N GLU A 178 -35.29 3.65 7.15
CA GLU A 178 -34.96 2.48 6.33
C GLU A 178 -33.79 2.77 5.41
N ILE A 179 -32.81 1.86 5.34
CA ILE A 179 -31.71 1.97 4.39
C ILE A 179 -32.26 1.71 2.98
N CYS A 180 -32.42 2.74 2.17
CA CYS A 180 -32.98 2.63 0.83
C CYS A 180 -31.91 2.46 -0.25
N SER A 181 -30.70 2.92 -0.02
CA SER A 181 -29.60 2.81 -0.97
C SER A 181 -28.24 2.75 -0.27
N ILE A 182 -27.31 2.12 -0.94
CA ILE A 182 -25.91 2.14 -0.61
C ILE A 182 -25.20 2.84 -1.76
N PHE A 183 -24.36 3.82 -1.44
CA PHE A 183 -23.73 4.65 -2.47
C PHE A 183 -22.21 4.69 -2.33
N LYS A 184 -21.57 5.01 -3.45
CA LYS A 184 -20.15 5.30 -3.52
C LYS A 184 -19.96 6.79 -3.25
N ASP A 185 -19.13 7.09 -2.27
CA ASP A 185 -18.77 8.45 -1.91
C ASP A 185 -17.35 8.77 -2.39
N ASN A 186 -17.21 9.88 -3.07
CA ASN A 186 -15.94 10.32 -3.61
C ASN A 186 -15.41 11.56 -2.85
N MET A 187 -15.99 11.82 -1.68
CA MET A 187 -15.57 12.88 -0.78
C MET A 187 -14.34 12.47 0.03
N ASP A 188 -13.86 13.35 0.89
CA ASP A 188 -12.74 13.09 1.80
C ASP A 188 -12.91 11.77 2.55
N SER A 189 -11.88 10.94 2.54
CA SER A 189 -11.86 9.64 3.23
C SER A 189 -12.07 9.74 4.74
N ASN A 190 -11.84 10.92 5.33
CA ASN A 190 -12.05 11.19 6.75
C ASN A 190 -13.50 11.63 7.08
N VAL A 191 -14.37 11.67 6.09
CA VAL A 191 -15.78 12.07 6.25
C VAL A 191 -16.72 10.94 5.85
N VAL A 192 -17.62 10.57 6.75
CA VAL A 192 -18.73 9.64 6.49
C VAL A 192 -20.00 10.44 6.44
N ARG A 193 -20.60 10.60 5.28
CA ARG A 193 -21.87 11.31 5.15
C ARG A 193 -23.03 10.35 4.91
N TYR A 194 -24.10 10.62 5.64
CA TYR A 194 -25.37 9.91 5.51
C TYR A 194 -26.34 10.82 4.78
N ILE A 195 -27.00 10.30 3.76
CA ILE A 195 -27.90 11.11 2.93
C ILE A 195 -29.35 10.78 3.25
N VAL A 196 -30.12 11.83 3.52
CA VAL A 196 -31.57 11.76 3.76
C VAL A 196 -32.30 12.67 2.81
N SER A 197 -33.66 12.61 2.81
CA SER A 197 -34.47 13.54 2.04
C SER A 197 -34.35 14.98 2.58
N ASP A 198 -34.63 15.99 1.76
CA ASP A 198 -34.59 17.39 2.20
C ASP A 198 -35.56 17.64 3.37
N ALA A 199 -36.73 16.99 3.35
CA ALA A 199 -37.74 17.11 4.41
C ALA A 199 -37.26 16.46 5.72
N ASP A 200 -36.69 15.26 5.63
CA ASP A 200 -36.15 14.58 6.81
C ASP A 200 -34.94 15.31 7.37
N TYR A 201 -34.07 15.89 6.50
CA TYR A 201 -32.92 16.67 6.93
C TYR A 201 -33.34 17.81 7.86
N GLU A 202 -34.34 18.60 7.47
CA GLU A 202 -34.83 19.72 8.27
C GLU A 202 -35.38 19.26 9.62
N VAL A 203 -36.11 18.13 9.64
CA VAL A 203 -36.67 17.58 10.88
C VAL A 203 -35.58 17.00 11.78
N LEU A 204 -34.63 16.23 11.21
CA LEU A 204 -33.61 15.52 11.96
C LEU A 204 -32.52 16.45 12.49
N THR A 205 -32.29 17.60 11.83
CA THR A 205 -31.26 18.58 12.21
C THR A 205 -31.80 19.81 12.92
N GLU A 206 -33.10 19.83 13.22
CA GLU A 206 -33.70 20.90 14.01
C GLU A 206 -33.03 21.00 15.39
N ASN A 207 -32.55 22.20 15.75
CA ASN A 207 -31.73 22.48 16.93
C ASN A 207 -30.35 21.83 16.98
N HIS A 208 -29.78 21.43 15.84
CA HIS A 208 -28.42 20.92 15.77
C HIS A 208 -27.42 22.07 15.91
N ILE A 209 -26.54 21.97 16.92
CA ILE A 209 -25.57 23.01 17.24
C ILE A 209 -24.35 22.99 16.30
N ASN A 210 -23.97 21.84 15.75
CA ASN A 210 -22.77 21.65 14.94
C ASN A 210 -23.10 21.40 13.46
N SER A 211 -23.56 22.43 12.74
CA SER A 211 -23.80 22.35 11.30
C SER A 211 -22.66 23.05 10.54
N TYR A 212 -22.22 22.43 9.47
CA TYR A 212 -21.16 22.93 8.60
C TYR A 212 -21.75 23.30 7.24
N ILE A 213 -21.28 24.40 6.69
CA ILE A 213 -21.49 24.75 5.28
C ILE A 213 -20.18 24.46 4.56
N VAL A 214 -20.24 23.54 3.61
CA VAL A 214 -19.11 23.14 2.78
C VAL A 214 -19.23 23.80 1.41
N TYR A 215 -18.25 24.59 1.04
CA TYR A 215 -18.12 25.14 -0.30
C TYR A 215 -17.29 24.20 -1.14
N ASN A 216 -17.92 23.56 -2.10
CA ASN A 216 -17.30 22.66 -3.06
C ASN A 216 -16.84 23.51 -4.26
N ILE A 217 -15.54 23.63 -4.49
CA ILE A 217 -14.96 24.58 -5.41
C ILE A 217 -14.24 23.85 -6.55
N GLN A 218 -14.52 24.29 -7.79
CA GLN A 218 -13.79 23.86 -8.98
C GLN A 218 -12.84 24.97 -9.44
N MET A 219 -11.64 24.59 -9.81
CA MET A 219 -10.56 25.47 -10.22
C MET A 219 -10.12 25.21 -11.66
N LYS A 220 -9.50 26.20 -12.30
CA LYS A 220 -8.90 26.03 -13.66
C LYS A 220 -7.70 25.11 -13.63
N ASP A 221 -6.82 25.33 -12.66
CA ASP A 221 -5.62 24.56 -12.37
C ASP A 221 -5.65 24.14 -10.89
N ALA A 222 -5.97 22.90 -10.65
CA ALA A 222 -6.13 22.34 -9.30
C ALA A 222 -4.82 21.66 -8.85
N ASN A 223 -3.72 22.39 -8.85
CA ASN A 223 -2.50 21.91 -8.24
C ASN A 223 -2.37 22.44 -6.80
N GLU A 224 -1.55 21.80 -5.98
CA GLU A 224 -1.34 22.18 -4.57
C GLU A 224 -0.94 23.65 -4.41
N GLU A 225 -0.13 24.20 -5.31
CA GLU A 225 0.31 25.59 -5.29
C GLU A 225 -0.87 26.53 -5.51
N SER A 226 -1.74 26.26 -6.50
CA SER A 226 -2.92 27.07 -6.81
C SER A 226 -3.95 27.03 -5.69
N ILE A 227 -4.15 25.86 -5.07
CA ILE A 227 -5.06 25.71 -3.91
C ILE A 227 -4.50 26.47 -2.70
N SER A 228 -3.20 26.35 -2.44
CA SER A 228 -2.53 27.10 -1.38
C SER A 228 -2.60 28.63 -1.60
N ASP A 229 -2.39 29.07 -2.85
CA ASP A 229 -2.51 30.48 -3.21
C ASP A 229 -3.95 31.01 -3.04
N LEU A 230 -4.96 30.20 -3.39
CA LEU A 230 -6.38 30.54 -3.16
C LEU A 230 -6.68 30.65 -1.66
N LYS A 231 -6.21 29.69 -0.88
CA LYS A 231 -6.32 29.69 0.58
C LYS A 231 -5.74 30.97 1.17
N GLU A 232 -4.54 31.36 0.76
CA GLU A 232 -3.87 32.59 1.19
C GLU A 232 -4.70 33.83 0.88
N ARG A 233 -5.21 33.94 -0.37
CA ARG A 233 -6.01 35.10 -0.79
C ARG A 233 -7.32 35.24 0.00
N LEU A 234 -7.97 34.11 0.33
CA LEU A 234 -9.20 34.12 1.13
C LEU A 234 -8.94 34.49 2.58
N TYR A 235 -7.84 34.03 3.16
CA TYR A 235 -7.45 34.44 4.52
C TYR A 235 -7.20 35.95 4.61
N LYS A 236 -6.58 36.55 3.59
CA LYS A 236 -6.39 38.02 3.54
C LYS A 236 -7.72 38.81 3.47
N GLN A 237 -8.79 38.16 3.03
CA GLN A 237 -10.14 38.71 2.96
C GLN A 237 -10.94 38.49 4.25
N ASP A 238 -10.30 38.00 5.31
CA ASP A 238 -10.90 37.67 6.60
C ASP A 238 -12.10 36.73 6.50
N VAL A 239 -11.99 35.74 5.61
CA VAL A 239 -12.98 34.66 5.45
C VAL A 239 -12.74 33.61 6.56
N PRO A 240 -13.74 33.33 7.41
CA PRO A 240 -13.59 32.46 8.55
C PRO A 240 -13.64 30.97 8.13
N VAL A 241 -12.64 30.52 7.42
CA VAL A 241 -12.53 29.12 6.97
C VAL A 241 -11.98 28.27 8.10
N LEU A 242 -12.70 27.23 8.51
CA LEU A 242 -12.28 26.33 9.58
C LEU A 242 -11.24 25.32 9.07
N SER A 243 -11.49 24.74 7.93
CA SER A 243 -10.60 23.77 7.30
C SER A 243 -10.68 23.91 5.78
N ILE A 244 -9.58 23.65 5.11
CA ILE A 244 -9.51 23.56 3.67
C ILE A 244 -9.03 22.16 3.34
N VAL A 245 -9.86 21.42 2.65
CA VAL A 245 -9.55 20.08 2.17
C VAL A 245 -9.15 20.21 0.71
N SER A 246 -7.96 19.79 0.36
CA SER A 246 -7.50 19.75 -1.02
C SER A 246 -7.82 18.40 -1.68
N SER A 247 -7.80 18.36 -3.00
CA SER A 247 -7.97 17.10 -3.73
C SER A 247 -6.88 16.08 -3.41
N SER A 248 -5.72 16.50 -2.93
CA SER A 248 -4.65 15.60 -2.46
C SER A 248 -5.04 14.91 -1.15
N SER A 249 -5.61 15.61 -0.19
CA SER A 249 -6.08 15.02 1.07
C SER A 249 -7.37 14.19 0.89
N MET A 250 -8.18 14.47 -0.14
CA MET A 250 -9.28 13.58 -0.54
C MET A 250 -8.80 12.21 -1.04
N ASN A 251 -7.52 12.07 -1.28
CA ASN A 251 -6.91 10.88 -1.87
C ASN A 251 -6.08 10.04 -0.90
N ASP A 252 -6.14 10.25 0.41
CA ASP A 252 -5.31 9.52 1.38
C ASP A 252 -5.49 8.00 1.31
N ASP A 253 -6.70 7.50 1.03
CA ASP A 253 -6.93 6.08 0.77
C ASP A 253 -6.25 5.57 -0.51
N VAL A 254 -5.85 6.49 -1.42
CA VAL A 254 -5.17 6.14 -2.68
C VAL A 254 -3.75 5.67 -2.44
N ILE A 255 -3.08 6.15 -1.40
CA ILE A 255 -1.70 5.76 -1.05
C ILE A 255 -1.59 4.23 -0.99
N PHE A 256 -2.52 3.59 -0.28
CA PHE A 256 -2.52 2.13 -0.14
C PHE A 256 -2.81 1.43 -1.46
N MET A 257 -3.70 2.00 -2.28
CA MET A 257 -4.00 1.49 -3.61
C MET A 257 -2.81 1.60 -4.56
N GLU A 258 -2.06 2.68 -4.47
CA GLU A 258 -0.83 2.86 -5.25
C GLU A 258 0.24 1.87 -4.81
N ILE A 259 0.44 1.68 -3.51
CA ILE A 259 1.34 0.66 -2.97
C ILE A 259 0.99 -0.72 -3.54
N ILE A 260 -0.28 -1.11 -3.46
CA ILE A 260 -0.77 -2.40 -3.97
C ILE A 260 -0.56 -2.49 -5.48
N SER A 261 -0.85 -1.42 -6.24
CA SER A 261 -0.65 -1.39 -7.68
C SER A 261 0.82 -1.56 -8.07
N VAL A 262 1.74 -0.91 -7.37
CA VAL A 262 3.19 -1.08 -7.56
C VAL A 262 3.59 -2.53 -7.28
N PHE A 263 3.08 -3.15 -6.23
CA PHE A 263 3.34 -4.56 -5.95
C PHE A 263 2.81 -5.49 -7.05
N VAL A 264 1.60 -5.25 -7.56
CA VAL A 264 1.03 -6.04 -8.66
C VAL A 264 1.89 -5.91 -9.92
N ILE A 265 2.41 -4.73 -10.21
CA ILE A 265 3.37 -4.52 -11.32
C ILE A 265 4.63 -5.36 -11.12
N ILE A 266 5.25 -5.27 -9.93
CA ILE A 266 6.48 -6.00 -9.61
C ILE A 266 6.27 -7.52 -9.78
N VAL A 267 5.18 -8.05 -9.24
CA VAL A 267 4.83 -9.47 -9.37
C VAL A 267 4.58 -9.86 -10.83
N SER A 268 3.87 -9.03 -11.59
CA SER A 268 3.59 -9.28 -13.00
C SER A 268 4.87 -9.31 -13.85
N VAL A 269 5.76 -8.34 -13.66
CA VAL A 269 7.07 -8.29 -14.34
C VAL A 269 7.91 -9.52 -13.97
N PHE A 270 7.92 -9.88 -12.70
CA PHE A 270 8.62 -11.07 -12.23
C PHE A 270 8.12 -12.36 -12.90
N LEU A 271 6.80 -12.54 -12.98
CA LEU A 271 6.21 -13.67 -13.68
C LEU A 271 6.56 -13.73 -15.16
N ILE A 272 6.50 -12.60 -15.84
CA ILE A 272 6.88 -12.51 -17.27
C ILE A 272 8.33 -12.93 -17.46
N LEU A 273 9.25 -12.47 -16.60
CA LEU A 273 10.66 -12.85 -16.63
C LEU A 273 10.82 -14.37 -16.44
N ILE A 274 10.10 -14.95 -15.48
CA ILE A 274 10.10 -16.41 -15.24
C ILE A 274 9.63 -17.17 -16.47
N ILE A 275 8.54 -16.73 -17.09
CA ILE A 275 8.00 -17.37 -18.29
C ILE A 275 9.02 -17.34 -19.43
N PHE A 276 9.63 -16.20 -19.68
CA PHE A 276 10.63 -16.09 -20.73
C PHE A 276 11.82 -17.02 -20.51
N MET A 277 12.30 -17.07 -19.30
CA MET A 277 13.41 -17.98 -18.96
C MET A 277 12.99 -19.46 -19.06
N THR A 278 11.78 -19.79 -18.61
CA THR A 278 11.23 -21.14 -18.71
C THR A 278 11.08 -21.57 -20.17
N ILE A 279 10.50 -20.71 -21.01
CA ILE A 279 10.39 -20.94 -22.45
C ILE A 279 11.78 -21.16 -23.04
N ARG A 280 12.73 -20.26 -22.73
CA ARG A 280 14.11 -20.37 -23.24
C ARG A 280 14.74 -21.70 -22.89
N PHE A 281 14.67 -22.14 -21.63
CA PHE A 281 15.27 -23.38 -21.19
C PHE A 281 14.61 -24.60 -21.83
N THR A 282 13.28 -24.63 -21.85
CA THR A 282 12.51 -25.71 -22.44
C THR A 282 12.80 -25.84 -23.92
N MET A 283 12.80 -24.71 -24.66
CA MET A 283 13.10 -24.68 -26.08
C MET A 283 14.54 -25.13 -26.37
N ILE A 284 15.51 -24.72 -25.56
CA ILE A 284 16.90 -25.16 -25.74
C ILE A 284 17.05 -26.67 -25.49
N ALA A 285 16.36 -27.18 -24.46
CA ALA A 285 16.35 -28.62 -24.18
C ALA A 285 15.66 -29.43 -25.30
N ASP A 286 14.54 -28.93 -25.83
CA ASP A 286 13.86 -29.54 -26.97
C ASP A 286 14.77 -29.59 -28.23
N LEU A 287 15.44 -28.44 -28.51
CA LEU A 287 16.39 -28.37 -29.63
C LEU A 287 17.56 -29.35 -29.53
N LYS A 288 18.12 -29.56 -28.33
CA LYS A 288 19.19 -30.55 -28.12
C LYS A 288 18.72 -31.97 -28.31
N ASN A 289 17.52 -32.29 -27.80
CA ASN A 289 16.95 -33.65 -27.91
C ASN A 289 16.59 -34.02 -29.35
N GLU A 290 16.29 -33.05 -30.21
CA GLU A 290 15.85 -33.25 -31.59
C GLU A 290 16.90 -32.78 -32.61
N GLU A 291 18.15 -32.57 -32.15
CA GLU A 291 19.25 -32.04 -32.99
C GLU A 291 19.50 -32.92 -34.19
N LYS A 292 19.49 -34.29 -34.06
CA LYS A 292 19.63 -35.24 -35.15
C LYS A 292 18.49 -35.16 -36.18
N GLU A 293 17.26 -35.05 -35.71
CA GLU A 293 16.09 -34.91 -36.60
C GLU A 293 16.11 -33.58 -37.36
N ILE A 294 16.49 -32.49 -36.68
CA ILE A 294 16.66 -31.17 -37.29
C ILE A 294 17.77 -31.18 -38.34
N GLY A 295 18.89 -31.88 -38.06
CA GLY A 295 19.99 -32.02 -39.00
C GLY A 295 19.57 -32.80 -40.24
N MET A 296 18.87 -33.93 -40.11
CA MET A 296 18.35 -34.70 -41.25
C MET A 296 17.36 -33.90 -42.09
N MET A 297 16.44 -33.15 -41.47
CA MET A 297 15.47 -32.35 -42.21
C MET A 297 16.13 -31.15 -42.93
N LYS A 298 17.17 -30.52 -42.35
CA LYS A 298 17.99 -29.54 -43.04
C LYS A 298 18.74 -30.13 -44.25
N ALA A 299 19.24 -31.38 -44.13
CA ALA A 299 19.86 -32.07 -45.25
C ALA A 299 18.88 -32.32 -46.40
N LEU A 300 17.58 -32.51 -46.08
CA LEU A 300 16.49 -32.64 -47.09
C LEU A 300 16.04 -31.26 -47.67
N GLY A 301 16.70 -30.17 -47.31
CA GLY A 301 16.46 -28.86 -47.89
C GLY A 301 15.31 -28.06 -47.23
N VAL A 302 14.80 -28.45 -46.04
CA VAL A 302 13.77 -27.69 -45.34
C VAL A 302 14.36 -26.37 -44.83
N ASP A 303 13.69 -25.23 -45.10
CA ASP A 303 14.14 -23.92 -44.69
C ASP A 303 14.14 -23.72 -43.20
N SER A 304 15.18 -23.07 -42.69
CA SER A 304 15.32 -22.75 -41.25
C SER A 304 14.22 -21.89 -40.68
N PHE A 305 13.54 -21.09 -41.50
CA PHE A 305 12.43 -20.27 -41.08
C PHE A 305 11.18 -21.10 -40.77
N SER A 306 10.88 -22.09 -41.65
CA SER A 306 9.79 -23.03 -41.46
C SER A 306 9.95 -23.86 -40.16
N PHE A 307 11.20 -24.24 -39.83
CA PHE A 307 11.51 -24.91 -38.59
C PHE A 307 11.23 -24.04 -37.35
N ARG A 308 11.63 -22.77 -37.39
CA ARG A 308 11.40 -21.89 -36.24
C ARG A 308 9.92 -21.81 -35.93
N TRP A 309 9.06 -21.67 -36.92
CA TRP A 309 7.60 -21.66 -36.73
C TRP A 309 7.07 -23.01 -36.25
N LEU A 310 7.59 -24.11 -36.73
CA LEU A 310 7.16 -25.43 -36.31
C LEU A 310 7.41 -25.66 -34.81
N PHE A 311 8.63 -25.35 -34.34
CA PHE A 311 9.00 -25.55 -32.94
C PHE A 311 8.40 -24.44 -32.02
N ALA A 312 8.23 -23.22 -32.53
CA ALA A 312 7.58 -22.15 -31.77
C ALA A 312 6.06 -22.35 -31.65
N ALA A 313 5.44 -23.11 -32.53
CA ALA A 313 3.99 -23.25 -32.62
C ALA A 313 3.33 -23.74 -31.32
N LYS A 314 3.99 -24.65 -30.58
CA LYS A 314 3.52 -25.08 -29.26
C LYS A 314 3.41 -23.92 -28.28
N TYR A 315 4.42 -23.09 -28.21
CA TYR A 315 4.50 -21.94 -27.32
C TYR A 315 3.54 -20.82 -27.74
N ILE A 316 3.36 -20.68 -29.05
CA ILE A 316 2.36 -19.76 -29.62
C ILE A 316 0.95 -20.22 -29.27
N ALA A 317 0.66 -21.50 -29.41
CA ALA A 317 -0.63 -22.06 -29.02
C ALA A 317 -0.89 -21.87 -27.52
N PHE A 318 0.11 -22.11 -26.68
CA PHE A 318 -0.01 -21.86 -25.24
C PHE A 318 -0.21 -20.37 -24.92
N ALA A 319 0.47 -19.47 -25.61
CA ALA A 319 0.31 -18.03 -25.43
C ALA A 319 -1.10 -17.56 -25.80
N VAL A 320 -1.63 -18.04 -26.94
CA VAL A 320 -2.98 -17.65 -27.40
C VAL A 320 -4.05 -18.24 -26.49
N ILE A 321 -4.01 -19.55 -26.21
CA ILE A 321 -5.01 -20.19 -25.34
C ILE A 321 -4.91 -19.67 -23.90
N GLY A 322 -3.69 -19.53 -23.38
CA GLY A 322 -3.45 -18.94 -22.05
C GLY A 322 -3.88 -17.49 -21.96
N GLY A 323 -3.70 -16.69 -23.02
CA GLY A 323 -4.21 -15.35 -23.11
C GLY A 323 -5.74 -15.26 -23.09
N ILE A 324 -6.43 -16.15 -23.82
CA ILE A 324 -7.90 -16.25 -23.78
C ILE A 324 -8.38 -16.58 -22.36
N VAL A 325 -7.74 -17.56 -21.71
CA VAL A 325 -8.03 -17.92 -20.32
C VAL A 325 -7.74 -16.73 -19.41
N GLY A 326 -6.65 -15.98 -19.67
CA GLY A 326 -6.27 -14.78 -18.96
C GLY A 326 -7.33 -13.68 -19.02
N ILE A 327 -7.94 -13.46 -20.20
CA ILE A 327 -9.02 -12.48 -20.35
C ILE A 327 -10.28 -12.95 -19.59
N ILE A 328 -10.69 -14.21 -19.77
CA ILE A 328 -11.93 -14.75 -19.18
C ILE A 328 -11.84 -14.77 -17.65
N ALA A 329 -10.73 -15.25 -17.09
CA ALA A 329 -10.53 -15.35 -15.65
C ALA A 329 -10.03 -14.03 -15.02
N GLY A 330 -9.33 -13.20 -15.78
CA GLY A 330 -8.81 -11.92 -15.33
C GLY A 330 -9.90 -10.90 -15.03
N LEU A 331 -11.00 -10.90 -15.79
CA LEU A 331 -12.10 -9.96 -15.60
C LEU A 331 -12.77 -10.07 -14.21
N PRO A 332 -13.22 -11.24 -13.75
CA PRO A 332 -13.77 -11.38 -12.39
C PRO A 332 -12.73 -11.13 -11.30
N ILE A 333 -11.46 -11.49 -11.54
CA ILE A 333 -10.38 -11.25 -10.58
C ILE A 333 -10.10 -9.75 -10.47
N ALA A 334 -10.05 -9.02 -11.58
CA ALA A 334 -9.91 -7.56 -11.56
C ALA A 334 -11.07 -6.90 -10.80
N GLY A 335 -12.31 -7.32 -11.05
CA GLY A 335 -13.48 -6.85 -10.30
C GLY A 335 -13.39 -7.16 -8.80
N ALA A 336 -12.94 -8.35 -8.43
CA ALA A 336 -12.75 -8.72 -7.02
C ALA A 336 -11.68 -7.86 -6.34
N PHE A 337 -10.56 -7.59 -7.02
CA PHE A 337 -9.51 -6.70 -6.50
C PHE A 337 -10.04 -5.26 -6.29
N ILE A 338 -10.76 -4.72 -7.29
CA ILE A 338 -11.32 -3.38 -7.18
C ILE A 338 -12.31 -3.30 -6.02
N ASN A 339 -13.25 -4.25 -5.92
CA ASN A 339 -14.23 -4.28 -4.84
C ASN A 339 -13.61 -4.48 -3.45
N MET A 340 -12.46 -5.15 -3.38
CA MET A 340 -11.77 -5.40 -2.13
C MET A 340 -10.96 -4.20 -1.64
N PHE A 341 -10.31 -3.47 -2.54
CA PHE A 341 -9.38 -2.40 -2.21
C PHE A 341 -9.91 -1.00 -2.44
N GLY A 342 -11.01 -0.83 -3.15
CA GLY A 342 -11.62 0.46 -3.45
C GLY A 342 -13.10 0.32 -3.76
N PRO A 343 -13.90 -0.16 -2.80
CA PRO A 343 -15.34 -0.31 -3.01
C PRO A 343 -16.03 1.03 -3.29
N ASP A 344 -15.47 2.13 -2.78
CA ASP A 344 -15.99 3.49 -2.92
C ASP A 344 -15.67 4.12 -4.26
N PHE A 345 -14.78 3.52 -5.06
CA PHE A 345 -14.33 4.14 -6.29
C PHE A 345 -15.38 4.09 -7.38
N ILE A 346 -15.60 5.24 -8.00
CA ILE A 346 -16.31 5.31 -9.26
C ILE A 346 -15.38 4.88 -10.37
N LEU A 347 -15.76 3.81 -11.03
CA LEU A 347 -14.92 3.14 -12.00
C LEU A 347 -15.08 3.77 -13.39
N PRO A 348 -14.02 3.70 -14.22
CA PRO A 348 -14.18 3.97 -15.66
C PRO A 348 -15.18 2.98 -16.28
N GLU A 349 -15.69 3.35 -17.45
CA GLU A 349 -16.67 2.51 -18.15
C GLU A 349 -16.15 1.10 -18.39
N ARG A 350 -16.98 0.07 -18.14
CA ARG A 350 -16.58 -1.36 -18.23
C ARG A 350 -15.87 -1.70 -19.53
N TRP A 351 -16.28 -1.10 -20.66
CA TRP A 351 -15.64 -1.38 -21.94
C TRP A 351 -14.18 -0.86 -22.00
N GLN A 352 -13.87 0.25 -21.33
CA GLN A 352 -12.50 0.80 -21.27
C GLN A 352 -11.59 -0.14 -20.47
N MET A 353 -12.06 -0.63 -19.33
CA MET A 353 -11.34 -1.60 -18.50
C MET A 353 -11.06 -2.90 -19.28
N ILE A 354 -12.08 -3.44 -19.95
CA ILE A 354 -11.93 -4.64 -20.79
C ILE A 354 -10.94 -4.38 -21.93
N LEU A 355 -11.04 -3.24 -22.59
CA LEU A 355 -10.15 -2.88 -23.71
C LEU A 355 -8.68 -2.86 -23.26
N ILE A 356 -8.36 -2.19 -22.16
CA ILE A 356 -7.00 -2.10 -21.61
C ILE A 356 -6.47 -3.48 -21.22
N GLY A 357 -7.30 -4.28 -20.53
CA GLY A 357 -6.93 -5.64 -20.16
C GLY A 357 -6.64 -6.52 -21.38
N VAL A 358 -7.48 -6.42 -22.41
CA VAL A 358 -7.29 -7.17 -23.68
C VAL A 358 -6.02 -6.71 -24.41
N ILE A 359 -5.78 -5.39 -24.51
CA ILE A 359 -4.56 -4.84 -25.13
C ILE A 359 -3.32 -5.36 -24.40
N SER A 360 -3.33 -5.36 -23.09
CA SER A 360 -2.21 -5.82 -22.27
C SER A 360 -1.91 -7.31 -22.48
N VAL A 361 -2.95 -8.15 -22.55
CA VAL A 361 -2.78 -9.58 -22.85
C VAL A 361 -2.28 -9.81 -24.28
N ILE A 362 -2.79 -9.07 -25.25
CA ILE A 362 -2.30 -9.14 -26.64
C ILE A 362 -0.82 -8.74 -26.70
N ALA A 363 -0.41 -7.70 -25.99
CA ALA A 363 0.98 -7.28 -25.91
C ALA A 363 1.89 -8.39 -25.37
N ILE A 364 1.46 -9.10 -24.33
CA ILE A 364 2.20 -10.27 -23.79
C ILE A 364 2.25 -11.39 -24.81
N ILE A 365 1.15 -11.73 -25.47
CA ILE A 365 1.13 -12.77 -26.52
C ILE A 365 2.15 -12.41 -27.59
N ILE A 366 2.13 -11.19 -28.10
CA ILE A 366 3.10 -10.73 -29.12
C ILE A 366 4.52 -10.83 -28.60
N MET A 367 4.78 -10.41 -27.37
CA MET A 367 6.09 -10.47 -26.74
C MET A 367 6.58 -11.92 -26.57
N MET A 368 5.70 -12.85 -26.17
CA MET A 368 6.01 -14.27 -26.05
C MET A 368 6.30 -14.91 -27.40
N ILE A 369 5.54 -14.57 -28.44
CA ILE A 369 5.78 -15.03 -29.81
C ILE A 369 7.13 -14.53 -30.30
N ALA A 370 7.39 -13.23 -30.18
CA ALA A 370 8.66 -12.63 -30.56
C ALA A 370 9.86 -13.28 -29.85
N PHE A 371 9.74 -13.46 -28.52
CA PHE A 371 10.77 -14.11 -27.72
C PHE A 371 11.01 -15.55 -28.16
N SER A 372 9.93 -16.33 -28.39
CA SER A 372 10.04 -17.71 -28.88
C SER A 372 10.78 -17.79 -30.22
N LEU A 373 10.45 -16.92 -31.16
CA LEU A 373 11.14 -16.84 -32.47
C LEU A 373 12.60 -16.42 -32.33
N ILE A 374 12.93 -15.52 -31.41
CA ILE A 374 14.31 -15.11 -31.11
C ILE A 374 15.12 -16.28 -30.56
N VAL A 375 14.58 -17.03 -29.59
CA VAL A 375 15.25 -18.20 -29.02
C VAL A 375 15.48 -19.25 -30.09
N MET A 376 14.51 -19.46 -30.99
CA MET A 376 14.60 -20.43 -32.09
C MET A 376 15.62 -20.03 -33.17
N ARG A 377 16.13 -18.80 -33.21
CA ARG A 377 17.29 -18.44 -34.10
C ARG A 377 18.51 -19.32 -33.85
N ARG A 378 18.59 -19.99 -32.69
CA ARG A 378 19.65 -20.94 -32.39
C ARG A 378 19.65 -22.15 -33.34
N ILE A 379 18.52 -22.51 -33.93
CA ILE A 379 18.42 -23.54 -34.98
C ILE A 379 19.37 -23.26 -36.15
N ASN A 380 19.59 -22.02 -36.51
CA ASN A 380 20.49 -21.66 -37.62
C ASN A 380 21.96 -22.07 -37.37
N LYS A 381 22.35 -22.19 -36.09
CA LYS A 381 23.72 -22.59 -35.70
C LYS A 381 23.96 -24.09 -35.66
N ILE A 382 22.89 -24.91 -35.84
CA ILE A 382 23.01 -26.37 -35.92
C ILE A 382 23.54 -26.73 -37.30
N SER A 383 24.77 -27.27 -37.37
CA SER A 383 25.36 -27.80 -38.57
C SER A 383 24.74 -29.12 -38.94
N VAL A 384 24.48 -29.36 -40.23
CA VAL A 384 23.94 -30.64 -40.73
C VAL A 384 24.94 -31.78 -40.47
N ILE A 385 26.22 -31.52 -40.66
CA ILE A 385 27.28 -32.49 -40.51
C ILE A 385 27.46 -32.88 -39.06
N ASP A 386 27.53 -31.90 -38.14
CA ASP A 386 27.69 -32.14 -36.70
C ASP A 386 26.48 -32.89 -36.13
N ALA A 387 25.26 -32.56 -36.61
CA ALA A 387 24.00 -33.20 -36.17
C ALA A 387 23.89 -34.67 -36.59
N ILE A 388 24.38 -35.03 -37.79
CA ILE A 388 24.32 -36.41 -38.31
C ILE A 388 25.44 -37.27 -37.72
N HIS A 389 26.66 -36.74 -37.61
CA HIS A 389 27.80 -37.50 -37.12
C HIS A 389 27.85 -37.61 -35.58
N GLY A 390 27.02 -36.86 -34.88
CA GLY A 390 26.96 -36.91 -33.41
C GLY A 390 28.34 -36.65 -32.81
N GLU A 391 29.00 -35.54 -33.17
CA GLU A 391 30.25 -35.22 -32.54
C GLU A 391 30.08 -35.10 -31.03
N ASN A 392 30.58 -36.10 -30.31
CA ASN A 392 30.91 -36.03 -28.92
C ASN A 392 31.99 -34.94 -28.73
N ARG A 393 31.62 -33.68 -28.78
CA ARG A 393 32.49 -32.63 -28.24
C ARG A 393 32.53 -32.83 -26.76
N GLY A 394 33.44 -33.71 -26.30
CA GLY A 394 33.71 -33.91 -24.90
C GLY A 394 33.78 -32.52 -24.22
N GLU A 395 32.92 -32.24 -23.26
CA GLU A 395 32.91 -30.99 -22.56
C GLU A 395 34.31 -30.66 -22.07
N ARG A 396 35.03 -29.74 -22.76
CA ARG A 396 36.31 -29.24 -22.30
C ARG A 396 36.05 -28.43 -21.05
N PHE A 397 36.19 -29.08 -19.89
CA PHE A 397 36.11 -28.42 -18.59
C PHE A 397 37.15 -27.31 -18.53
N SER A 398 36.74 -26.08 -18.58
CA SER A 398 37.61 -24.94 -18.34
C SER A 398 38.13 -25.00 -16.91
N LYS A 399 39.44 -24.98 -16.71
CA LYS A 399 40.10 -25.02 -15.40
C LYS A 399 39.91 -23.75 -14.58
N ARG A 400 38.79 -23.08 -14.68
CA ARG A 400 38.58 -21.80 -13.99
C ARG A 400 38.63 -21.87 -12.47
N PHE A 401 38.21 -22.98 -11.85
CA PHE A 401 38.33 -23.20 -10.40
C PHE A 401 38.70 -24.67 -10.10
N PRO A 402 39.99 -25.05 -10.10
CA PRO A 402 40.36 -26.41 -9.84
C PRO A 402 40.18 -26.75 -8.35
N MET A 403 39.03 -27.35 -8.03
CA MET A 403 38.80 -27.92 -6.71
C MET A 403 39.18 -29.41 -6.75
N PHE A 404 40.06 -29.84 -5.88
CA PHE A 404 40.52 -31.23 -5.82
C PHE A 404 40.01 -31.89 -4.55
N LEU A 405 39.24 -32.96 -4.66
CA LEU A 405 38.64 -33.71 -3.56
C LEU A 405 39.68 -34.24 -2.57
N HIS A 406 40.85 -34.71 -3.04
CA HIS A 406 41.93 -35.24 -2.23
C HIS A 406 42.52 -34.22 -1.24
N ARG A 407 42.41 -32.94 -1.55
CA ARG A 407 42.90 -31.87 -0.63
C ARG A 407 41.87 -31.49 0.44
N ARG A 408 40.62 -31.99 0.38
CA ARG A 408 39.54 -31.61 1.26
C ARG A 408 38.92 -32.79 2.02
N LYS A 409 39.73 -33.43 2.86
CA LYS A 409 39.40 -34.67 3.61
C LYS A 409 38.16 -34.54 4.54
N LYS A 410 37.74 -33.32 4.93
CA LYS A 410 36.61 -33.09 5.84
C LYS A 410 35.25 -32.86 5.13
N MET A 411 35.22 -32.77 3.80
CA MET A 411 33.96 -32.52 3.07
C MET A 411 33.34 -33.86 2.63
N SER A 412 31.99 -33.98 2.76
CA SER A 412 31.28 -35.11 2.21
C SER A 412 31.32 -35.10 0.67
N VAL A 413 31.44 -36.24 0.06
CA VAL A 413 31.52 -36.36 -1.42
C VAL A 413 30.32 -35.72 -2.12
N PRO A 414 29.04 -35.95 -1.70
CA PRO A 414 27.90 -35.29 -2.33
C PRO A 414 27.95 -33.76 -2.27
N PHE A 415 28.42 -33.18 -1.13
CA PHE A 415 28.56 -31.74 -0.97
C PHE A 415 29.65 -31.16 -1.87
N PHE A 416 30.80 -31.86 -1.96
CA PHE A 416 31.87 -31.45 -2.85
C PHE A 416 31.43 -31.41 -4.32
N ILE A 417 30.75 -32.48 -4.77
CA ILE A 417 30.24 -32.55 -6.15
C ILE A 417 29.20 -31.44 -6.39
N ALA A 418 28.27 -31.19 -5.46
CA ALA A 418 27.26 -30.16 -5.57
C ALA A 418 27.87 -28.75 -5.68
N LEU A 419 28.84 -28.43 -4.82
CA LEU A 419 29.53 -27.13 -4.85
C LEU A 419 30.34 -26.94 -6.12
N THR A 420 31.08 -27.97 -6.54
CA THR A 420 31.87 -27.93 -7.75
C THR A 420 31.00 -27.73 -8.99
N ASP A 421 29.87 -28.41 -9.07
CA ASP A 421 28.93 -28.31 -10.19
C ASP A 421 28.34 -26.88 -10.29
N ILE A 422 27.92 -26.30 -9.18
CA ILE A 422 27.42 -24.91 -9.14
C ILE A 422 28.52 -23.94 -9.62
N LEU A 423 29.76 -24.05 -9.11
CA LEU A 423 30.84 -23.14 -9.46
C LEU A 423 31.28 -23.29 -10.91
N MET A 424 31.33 -24.51 -11.42
CA MET A 424 31.77 -24.78 -12.78
C MET A 424 30.68 -24.46 -13.83
N ARG A 425 29.44 -24.73 -13.50
CA ARG A 425 28.28 -24.50 -14.38
C ARG A 425 27.41 -23.34 -13.91
N PHE A 426 27.97 -22.31 -13.29
CA PHE A 426 27.24 -21.19 -12.65
C PHE A 426 26.17 -20.54 -13.56
N LYS A 427 26.48 -20.40 -14.85
CA LYS A 427 25.51 -19.90 -15.85
C LYS A 427 24.22 -20.68 -15.95
N ARG A 428 24.22 -21.96 -15.53
CA ARG A 428 23.03 -22.82 -15.51
C ARG A 428 22.15 -22.54 -14.30
N TYR A 429 22.79 -22.17 -13.18
CA TYR A 429 22.11 -21.95 -11.89
C TYR A 429 21.74 -20.49 -11.63
N ILE A 430 22.33 -19.54 -12.35
CA ILE A 430 22.13 -18.11 -12.13
C ILE A 430 20.64 -17.70 -12.21
N PHE A 431 19.88 -18.35 -13.07
CA PHE A 431 18.47 -18.06 -13.21
C PHE A 431 17.66 -18.52 -11.99
N LEU A 432 17.92 -19.73 -11.49
CA LEU A 432 17.30 -20.21 -10.25
C LEU A 432 17.65 -19.31 -9.08
N LEU A 433 18.90 -18.91 -8.98
CA LEU A 433 19.40 -18.01 -7.96
C LEU A 433 18.64 -16.67 -8.01
N ILE A 434 18.51 -16.06 -9.19
CA ILE A 434 17.77 -14.81 -9.39
C ILE A 434 16.29 -15.01 -9.07
N SER A 435 15.66 -16.10 -9.57
CA SER A 435 14.24 -16.37 -9.34
C SER A 435 13.91 -16.56 -7.87
N TYR A 436 14.74 -17.31 -7.14
CA TYR A 436 14.55 -17.49 -5.70
C TYR A 436 14.80 -16.20 -4.93
N SER A 437 15.88 -15.46 -5.27
CA SER A 437 16.19 -14.18 -4.63
C SER A 437 15.06 -13.17 -4.82
N LEU A 438 14.54 -12.99 -6.05
CA LEU A 438 13.42 -12.09 -6.32
C LEU A 438 12.13 -12.54 -5.65
N GLY A 439 11.83 -13.85 -5.66
CA GLY A 439 10.66 -14.37 -4.95
C GLY A 439 10.72 -14.09 -3.45
N ILE A 440 11.88 -14.27 -2.83
CA ILE A 440 12.12 -13.95 -1.42
C ILE A 440 11.94 -12.45 -1.17
N VAL A 441 12.52 -11.61 -2.03
CA VAL A 441 12.38 -10.14 -1.94
C VAL A 441 10.91 -9.72 -1.98
N ILE A 442 10.11 -10.26 -2.89
CA ILE A 442 8.69 -9.86 -3.02
C ILE A 442 7.91 -10.24 -1.77
N VAL A 443 8.08 -11.47 -1.26
CA VAL A 443 7.38 -11.92 -0.05
C VAL A 443 7.81 -11.11 1.16
N LEU A 444 9.11 -10.90 1.35
CA LEU A 444 9.64 -10.12 2.47
C LEU A 444 9.31 -8.63 2.37
N LEU A 445 9.26 -8.07 1.16
CA LEU A 445 8.90 -6.67 0.97
C LEU A 445 7.47 -6.42 1.44
N GLY A 446 6.50 -7.25 1.01
CA GLY A 446 5.11 -7.15 1.45
C GLY A 446 4.99 -7.22 2.97
N PHE A 447 5.60 -8.21 3.60
CA PHE A 447 5.60 -8.39 5.05
C PHE A 447 6.23 -7.20 5.79
N ASN A 448 7.41 -6.74 5.34
CA ASN A 448 8.12 -5.66 6.03
C ASN A 448 7.47 -4.28 5.80
N VAL A 449 6.84 -4.03 4.64
CA VAL A 449 6.03 -2.81 4.42
C VAL A 449 4.86 -2.78 5.39
N ARG A 450 4.09 -3.87 5.48
CA ARG A 450 3.00 -4.00 6.45
C ARG A 450 3.50 -3.69 7.87
N ASN A 451 4.55 -4.38 8.31
CA ASN A 451 5.10 -4.18 9.65
C ASN A 451 5.65 -2.75 9.86
N SER A 452 6.10 -2.08 8.80
CA SER A 452 6.55 -0.69 8.91
C SER A 452 5.39 0.27 9.13
N VAL A 453 4.27 0.05 8.46
CA VAL A 453 3.09 0.93 8.58
C VAL A 453 2.39 0.75 9.93
N ILE A 454 2.22 -0.50 10.40
CA ILE A 454 1.48 -0.78 11.64
C ILE A 454 2.32 -0.76 12.92
N ASN A 455 3.63 -0.52 12.82
CA ASN A 455 4.53 -0.62 13.96
C ASN A 455 4.38 0.59 14.91
N PRO A 456 4.15 0.38 16.21
CA PRO A 456 4.06 1.47 17.19
C PRO A 456 5.29 2.40 17.24
N LYS A 457 6.45 1.97 16.75
CA LYS A 457 7.66 2.82 16.68
C LYS A 457 7.50 4.01 15.72
N TYR A 458 6.56 3.93 14.80
CA TYR A 458 6.32 4.98 13.81
C TYR A 458 5.17 5.92 14.19
N THR A 459 4.56 5.77 15.37
CA THR A 459 3.53 6.71 15.85
C THR A 459 4.03 8.15 15.93
N SER A 460 5.34 8.33 16.14
CA SER A 460 5.97 9.67 16.14
C SER A 460 5.84 10.41 14.80
N TYR A 461 5.64 9.71 13.69
CA TYR A 461 5.38 10.34 12.40
C TYR A 461 4.02 11.06 12.33
N TRP A 462 3.09 10.71 13.22
CA TRP A 462 1.81 11.41 13.42
C TRP A 462 1.84 12.32 14.66
N LEU A 463 3.04 12.73 15.11
CA LEU A 463 3.27 13.51 16.33
C LEU A 463 2.82 12.83 17.65
N TYR A 464 2.40 11.57 17.61
CA TYR A 464 2.12 10.82 18.83
C TYR A 464 3.40 10.29 19.44
N ASN A 465 3.76 10.79 20.63
CA ASN A 465 4.96 10.39 21.35
C ASN A 465 4.72 9.14 22.21
N ASN A 466 3.55 9.09 22.84
CA ASN A 466 3.12 7.98 23.66
C ASN A 466 1.60 7.80 23.57
N LEU A 467 1.15 6.56 23.56
CA LEU A 467 -0.26 6.21 23.52
C LEU A 467 -0.52 5.10 24.53
N ASP A 468 -0.54 5.46 25.81
CA ASP A 468 -0.86 4.53 26.89
C ASP A 468 -2.38 4.35 27.06
N PHE A 469 -3.15 5.40 26.74
CA PHE A 469 -4.60 5.39 26.70
C PHE A 469 -5.10 6.31 25.58
N SER A 470 -6.41 6.26 25.29
CA SER A 470 -7.11 7.23 24.44
C SER A 470 -8.45 7.58 25.10
N ILE A 471 -8.88 8.83 24.94
CA ILE A 471 -10.21 9.26 25.38
C ILE A 471 -11.06 9.49 24.15
N ARG A 472 -12.19 8.80 24.08
CA ARG A 472 -13.20 8.97 23.05
C ARG A 472 -14.19 10.02 23.51
N TRP A 473 -14.38 11.01 22.68
CA TRP A 473 -15.20 12.15 22.96
C TRP A 473 -16.63 11.90 22.47
N ASN A 474 -17.56 11.60 23.39
CA ASN A 474 -18.99 11.67 23.08
C ASN A 474 -19.50 13.10 23.20
N GLU A 475 -20.69 13.39 22.69
CA GLU A 475 -21.27 14.74 22.74
C GLU A 475 -21.39 15.28 24.15
N GLU A 476 -21.85 14.47 25.09
CA GLU A 476 -22.03 14.87 26.50
C GLU A 476 -20.73 15.30 27.16
N LEU A 477 -19.67 14.49 27.03
CA LEU A 477 -18.35 14.78 27.59
C LEU A 477 -17.68 15.98 26.86
N GLN A 478 -17.86 16.04 25.56
CA GLN A 478 -17.31 17.14 24.75
C GLN A 478 -18.02 18.46 25.08
N GLU A 479 -19.33 18.47 25.20
CA GLU A 479 -20.13 19.64 25.54
C GLU A 479 -19.82 20.12 26.98
N ASP A 480 -19.70 19.20 27.93
CA ASP A 480 -19.36 19.51 29.31
C ASP A 480 -17.99 20.20 29.42
N ILE A 481 -16.96 19.65 28.77
CA ILE A 481 -15.62 20.24 28.77
C ILE A 481 -15.58 21.54 27.94
N PHE A 482 -16.34 21.61 26.84
CA PHE A 482 -16.42 22.82 26.01
C PHE A 482 -17.08 23.98 26.79
N ASN A 483 -18.17 23.70 27.49
CA ASN A 483 -18.83 24.68 28.34
C ASN A 483 -17.92 25.16 29.49
N GLU A 484 -17.16 24.23 30.11
CA GLU A 484 -16.14 24.59 31.11
C GLU A 484 -15.04 25.46 30.46
N ALA A 485 -14.58 25.13 29.26
CA ALA A 485 -13.57 25.90 28.52
C ALA A 485 -14.04 27.33 28.20
N GLN A 486 -15.28 27.48 27.74
CA GLN A 486 -15.87 28.79 27.46
C GLN A 486 -16.03 29.65 28.75
N ASN A 487 -16.46 29.04 29.83
CA ASN A 487 -16.70 29.74 31.07
C ASN A 487 -15.41 30.12 31.80
N THR A 488 -14.35 29.35 31.65
CA THR A 488 -13.09 29.53 32.40
C THR A 488 -11.97 30.12 31.58
N GLY A 489 -12.09 30.13 30.24
CA GLY A 489 -11.01 30.47 29.31
C GLY A 489 -9.83 29.48 29.33
N ILE A 490 -10.01 28.32 29.95
CA ILE A 490 -8.99 27.28 30.02
C ILE A 490 -9.17 26.36 28.81
N TYR A 491 -8.07 25.90 28.23
CA TYR A 491 -8.13 24.99 27.07
C TYR A 491 -8.56 23.59 27.43
N PHE A 492 -9.22 22.95 26.48
CA PHE A 492 -9.74 21.59 26.60
C PHE A 492 -8.76 20.57 27.22
N ALA A 493 -7.53 20.50 26.70
CA ALA A 493 -6.52 19.60 27.25
C ALA A 493 -6.11 19.92 28.69
N ASP A 494 -6.04 21.19 29.04
CA ASP A 494 -5.69 21.62 30.39
C ASP A 494 -6.82 21.31 31.38
N ILE A 495 -8.09 21.36 30.94
CA ILE A 495 -9.26 20.95 31.75
C ILE A 495 -9.19 19.46 32.04
N VAL A 496 -8.92 18.64 31.01
CA VAL A 496 -8.78 17.18 31.19
C VAL A 496 -7.64 16.86 32.13
N ASN A 497 -6.48 17.47 31.94
CA ASN A 497 -5.32 17.30 32.83
C ASN A 497 -5.61 17.73 34.25
N LYS A 498 -6.37 18.81 34.44
CA LYS A 498 -6.84 19.24 35.75
C LYS A 498 -7.76 18.21 36.37
N ARG A 499 -8.76 17.69 35.64
CA ARG A 499 -9.68 16.65 36.14
C ARG A 499 -8.92 15.37 36.54
N LEU A 500 -7.90 14.96 35.78
CA LEU A 500 -7.03 13.83 36.10
C LEU A 500 -6.25 14.10 37.40
N ALA A 501 -5.68 15.30 37.55
CA ALA A 501 -4.94 15.70 38.73
C ALA A 501 -5.85 15.79 39.97
N ASP A 502 -7.04 16.39 39.86
CA ASP A 502 -8.03 16.52 40.93
C ASP A 502 -8.52 15.15 41.40
N ALA A 503 -8.56 14.13 40.52
CA ALA A 503 -8.90 12.76 40.82
C ALA A 503 -7.69 11.92 41.34
N ASP A 504 -6.50 12.54 41.47
CA ASP A 504 -5.25 11.87 41.85
C ASP A 504 -4.92 10.68 40.90
N ILE A 505 -5.19 10.85 39.59
CA ILE A 505 -4.90 9.85 38.56
C ILE A 505 -3.55 10.23 37.92
N PRO A 506 -2.53 9.35 38.00
CA PRO A 506 -1.20 9.64 37.46
C PRO A 506 -1.19 9.46 35.92
N ALA A 507 -1.86 10.36 35.21
CA ALA A 507 -1.93 10.37 33.77
C ALA A 507 -2.10 11.80 33.26
N HIS A 508 -1.66 12.06 32.03
CA HIS A 508 -1.83 13.35 31.40
C HIS A 508 -1.96 13.24 29.89
N LEU A 509 -2.62 14.23 29.29
CA LEU A 509 -2.61 14.44 27.84
C LEU A 509 -1.42 15.31 27.49
N ASP A 510 -0.62 14.82 26.57
CA ASP A 510 0.42 15.60 25.93
C ASP A 510 -0.19 16.36 24.76
N SER A 511 -0.10 17.69 24.80
CA SER A 511 -0.64 18.54 23.75
C SER A 511 0.31 19.68 23.44
N MET A 512 0.25 20.15 22.22
CA MET A 512 0.92 21.38 21.78
C MET A 512 -0.14 22.39 21.37
N TYR A 513 0.05 23.64 21.73
CA TYR A 513 -0.79 24.70 21.22
C TYR A 513 -0.38 25.07 19.80
N ALA A 514 -1.32 25.48 19.00
CA ALA A 514 -1.09 25.92 17.65
C ALA A 514 -1.56 27.35 17.43
N THR A 515 -0.74 28.11 16.75
CA THR A 515 -1.08 29.39 16.12
C THR A 515 -0.67 29.37 14.67
N ARG A 516 -0.98 30.40 13.96
CA ARG A 516 -0.61 30.53 12.57
C ARG A 516 0.58 31.46 12.40
N GLY A 517 1.42 31.12 11.45
CA GLY A 517 2.48 31.99 10.98
C GLY A 517 2.71 31.86 9.50
N TYR A 518 3.48 32.75 8.92
CA TYR A 518 3.88 32.68 7.52
C TYR A 518 5.30 33.20 7.31
N MET A 519 5.93 32.66 6.27
CA MET A 519 7.21 33.15 5.77
C MET A 519 7.01 33.80 4.41
N LYS A 520 7.72 34.90 4.16
CA LYS A 520 7.74 35.54 2.82
C LYS A 520 8.87 34.92 1.98
N ILE A 521 8.49 34.22 0.93
CA ILE A 521 9.40 33.54 0.00
C ILE A 521 9.05 34.02 -1.40
N ASP A 522 10.00 34.63 -2.12
CA ASP A 522 9.82 35.14 -3.48
C ASP A 522 8.53 36.02 -3.65
N SER A 523 8.24 36.88 -2.65
CA SER A 523 7.06 37.72 -2.59
C SER A 523 5.72 37.02 -2.35
N LYS A 524 5.73 35.72 -2.11
CA LYS A 524 4.58 34.92 -1.65
C LYS A 524 4.68 34.65 -0.15
N GLU A 525 3.54 34.51 0.49
CA GLU A 525 3.45 34.11 1.90
C GLU A 525 3.17 32.60 1.97
N LYS A 526 4.08 31.84 2.55
CA LYS A 526 3.86 30.42 2.84
C LYS A 526 3.46 30.27 4.29
N PHE A 527 2.28 29.70 4.52
CA PHE A 527 1.73 29.51 5.87
C PHE A 527 2.29 28.28 6.55
N PHE A 528 2.31 28.33 7.88
CA PHE A 528 2.77 27.29 8.79
C PHE A 528 1.87 27.24 10.01
N ASP A 529 1.65 26.05 10.53
CA ASP A 529 1.17 25.87 11.89
C ASP A 529 2.35 25.99 12.85
N ILE A 530 2.32 26.99 13.70
CA ILE A 530 3.34 27.25 14.70
C ILE A 530 2.92 26.54 15.99
N LEU A 531 3.64 25.50 16.35
CA LEU A 531 3.35 24.68 17.51
C LEU A 531 4.28 25.01 18.67
N TRP A 532 3.74 25.13 19.88
CA TRP A 532 4.56 25.29 21.08
C TRP A 532 3.94 24.55 22.27
N LYS A 533 4.78 24.14 23.21
CA LYS A 533 4.37 23.45 24.42
C LYS A 533 5.10 24.00 25.61
N LYS A 534 4.40 24.09 26.73
CA LYS A 534 5.00 24.36 28.02
C LYS A 534 5.55 23.04 28.58
N GLY A 535 6.83 22.77 28.40
CA GLY A 535 7.50 21.56 28.87
C GLY A 535 8.42 20.90 27.82
N GLU A 536 9.00 19.78 28.18
CA GLU A 536 9.92 19.05 27.28
C GLU A 536 9.17 18.36 26.14
N VAL A 537 9.53 18.72 24.91
CA VAL A 537 9.07 17.98 23.71
C VAL A 537 9.90 16.71 23.57
N GLU A 538 9.24 15.59 23.33
CA GLU A 538 9.91 14.29 23.26
C GLU A 538 10.93 14.23 22.11
N LYS A 539 12.14 13.70 22.41
CA LYS A 539 13.29 13.69 21.50
C LYS A 539 13.12 12.78 20.27
N LYS A 540 12.08 11.94 20.20
CA LYS A 540 11.93 10.90 19.17
C LYS A 540 11.68 11.45 17.76
N ILE A 541 10.99 12.59 17.65
CA ILE A 541 10.65 13.20 16.36
C ILE A 541 11.82 13.97 15.72
N TYR A 542 12.88 14.25 16.49
CA TYR A 542 14.00 15.05 16.01
C TYR A 542 15.04 14.19 15.31
N ARG A 543 15.51 14.67 14.17
CA ARG A 543 16.62 14.01 13.45
C ARG A 543 17.91 14.06 14.27
N LYS A 544 18.69 13.01 14.15
CA LYS A 544 20.03 12.94 14.75
C LYS A 544 20.92 14.08 14.23
N GLY A 545 21.54 14.82 15.14
CA GLY A 545 22.42 15.95 14.82
C GLY A 545 21.79 17.32 15.09
N GLY A 546 20.46 17.41 15.28
CA GLY A 546 19.79 18.62 15.75
C GLY A 546 19.71 18.65 17.28
N LYS A 547 19.49 19.86 17.80
CA LYS A 547 19.21 20.11 19.23
C LYS A 547 17.74 20.45 19.37
N VAL A 548 17.06 19.84 20.34
CA VAL A 548 15.69 20.19 20.69
C VAL A 548 15.62 21.68 20.99
N PRO A 549 14.74 22.45 20.34
CA PRO A 549 14.64 23.89 20.57
C PRO A 549 14.18 24.18 22.00
N LYS A 550 14.87 25.10 22.68
CA LYS A 550 14.60 25.51 24.07
C LYS A 550 14.23 26.97 24.16
N LEU A 551 15.08 27.86 23.59
CA LEU A 551 14.91 29.30 23.67
C LEU A 551 13.70 29.75 22.83
N ALA A 552 13.12 30.88 23.17
CA ALA A 552 11.94 31.42 22.47
C ALA A 552 12.19 31.77 20.99
N ASN A 553 13.45 31.93 20.59
CA ASN A 553 13.86 32.16 19.21
C ASN A 553 14.44 30.91 18.52
N GLU A 554 14.39 29.77 19.16
CA GLU A 554 14.79 28.49 18.56
C GLU A 554 13.56 27.74 18.03
N ALA A 555 13.71 27.07 16.89
CA ALA A 555 12.65 26.31 16.29
C ALA A 555 13.14 25.02 15.63
N ALA A 556 12.23 24.08 15.47
CA ALA A 556 12.40 22.93 14.61
C ALA A 556 11.38 22.96 13.48
N MET A 557 11.78 22.50 12.31
CA MET A 557 10.94 22.50 11.11
C MET A 557 10.86 21.07 10.53
N SER A 558 9.77 20.78 9.81
CA SER A 558 9.68 19.58 9.01
C SER A 558 10.86 19.45 8.05
N ALA A 559 11.42 18.24 8.00
CA ALA A 559 12.55 17.95 7.13
C ALA A 559 12.16 17.94 5.65
N TYR A 560 10.91 17.66 5.33
CA TYR A 560 10.37 17.71 3.97
C TYR A 560 10.29 19.15 3.49
N THR A 561 9.60 20.00 4.22
CA THR A 561 9.46 21.42 3.90
C THR A 561 10.80 22.16 3.94
N ALA A 562 11.65 21.91 4.93
CA ALA A 562 13.00 22.46 4.98
C ALA A 562 13.83 22.10 3.73
N GLY A 563 13.72 20.83 3.26
CA GLY A 563 14.35 20.39 2.02
C GLY A 563 13.83 21.12 0.77
N LYS A 564 12.51 21.35 0.68
CA LYS A 564 11.89 22.13 -0.42
C LYS A 564 12.35 23.60 -0.42
N LEU A 565 12.55 24.18 0.76
CA LEU A 565 12.95 25.58 0.93
C LEU A 565 14.47 25.79 0.99
N GLY A 566 15.27 24.73 0.99
CA GLY A 566 16.72 24.81 1.11
C GLY A 566 17.23 25.25 2.50
N ILE A 567 16.40 25.09 3.54
CA ILE A 567 16.69 25.47 4.92
C ILE A 567 17.42 24.33 5.64
N ASN A 568 18.49 24.65 6.35
CA ASN A 568 19.31 23.70 7.09
C ASN A 568 19.34 24.03 8.59
N VAL A 569 19.77 23.07 9.38
CA VAL A 569 20.03 23.30 10.81
C VAL A 569 21.14 24.35 10.97
N GLY A 570 20.85 25.38 11.75
CA GLY A 570 21.69 26.56 11.96
C GLY A 570 21.26 27.80 11.19
N ASP A 571 20.37 27.68 10.20
CA ASP A 571 19.87 28.81 9.44
C ASP A 571 18.90 29.65 10.29
N VAL A 572 18.86 30.94 10.00
CA VAL A 572 17.92 31.90 10.62
C VAL A 572 16.84 32.20 9.60
N ILE A 573 15.60 31.98 9.98
CA ILE A 573 14.41 32.28 9.17
C ILE A 573 13.60 33.39 9.78
N LYS A 574 12.92 34.17 8.93
CA LYS A 574 11.97 35.22 9.36
C LYS A 574 10.56 34.68 9.19
N VAL A 575 9.83 34.65 10.30
CA VAL A 575 8.47 34.17 10.35
C VAL A 575 7.58 35.22 10.98
N PHE A 576 6.46 35.56 10.35
CA PHE A 576 5.40 36.35 10.93
C PHE A 576 4.49 35.40 11.72
N ILE A 577 4.33 35.64 13.01
CA ILE A 577 3.59 34.75 13.91
C ILE A 577 2.43 35.53 14.52
N GLN A 578 1.26 34.92 14.59
CA GLN A 578 0.12 35.47 15.32
C GLN A 578 0.34 35.28 16.81
N GLU A 579 0.60 36.36 17.50
CA GLU A 579 0.87 36.42 18.93
C GLU A 579 -0.26 37.14 19.64
N ASN A 580 -0.42 36.87 20.95
CA ASN A 580 -1.43 37.59 21.77
C ASN A 580 -1.21 39.09 21.73
N ASN A 581 -2.28 39.85 21.60
CA ASN A 581 -2.26 41.28 21.86
C ASN A 581 -2.05 41.57 23.37
N GLU A 582 -1.80 42.83 23.74
CA GLU A 582 -1.55 43.23 25.13
C GLU A 582 -2.68 42.78 26.09
N ASP A 583 -3.93 42.84 25.63
CA ASP A 583 -5.11 42.47 26.44
C ASP A 583 -5.45 40.96 26.36
N LYS A 584 -4.71 40.16 25.58
CA LYS A 584 -4.97 38.76 25.33
C LYS A 584 -6.38 38.42 24.77
N THR A 585 -7.05 39.41 24.18
CA THR A 585 -8.39 39.25 23.57
C THR A 585 -8.36 38.98 22.08
N GLY A 586 -7.21 39.13 21.44
CA GLY A 586 -6.99 38.94 20.01
C GLY A 586 -5.50 38.71 19.72
N TYR A 587 -5.14 38.83 18.45
CA TYR A 587 -3.76 38.63 18.03
C TYR A 587 -3.22 39.84 17.26
N VAL A 588 -1.89 39.93 17.25
CA VAL A 588 -1.09 40.82 16.40
C VAL A 588 -0.11 39.93 15.65
N GLU A 589 0.25 40.34 14.43
CA GLU A 589 1.26 39.64 13.65
C GLU A 589 2.64 40.27 13.92
N ASN A 590 3.51 39.51 14.54
CA ASN A 590 4.87 39.92 14.86
C ASN A 590 5.88 39.18 14.01
N GLU A 591 6.85 39.89 13.45
CA GLU A 591 8.01 39.33 12.79
C GLU A 591 8.98 38.78 13.83
N ARG A 592 9.32 37.47 13.72
CA ARG A 592 10.29 36.79 14.57
C ARG A 592 11.42 36.21 13.72
N GLU A 593 12.65 36.35 14.19
CA GLU A 593 13.82 35.65 13.65
C GLU A 593 14.03 34.39 14.46
N LEU A 594 13.88 33.23 13.78
CA LEU A 594 13.98 31.90 14.39
C LEU A 594 15.22 31.18 13.90
N VAL A 595 15.98 30.61 14.81
CA VAL A 595 17.12 29.73 14.50
C VAL A 595 16.62 28.31 14.41
N ILE A 596 16.80 27.66 13.29
CA ILE A 596 16.43 26.26 13.10
C ILE A 596 17.49 25.37 13.78
N THR A 597 17.16 24.84 14.95
CA THR A 597 18.06 24.01 15.74
C THR A 597 17.94 22.53 15.44
N ALA A 598 16.80 22.09 14.86
CA ALA A 598 16.55 20.70 14.48
C ALA A 598 15.61 20.59 13.29
N LEU A 599 15.69 19.46 12.61
CA LEU A 599 14.67 19.00 11.66
C LEU A 599 13.90 17.85 12.27
N ILE A 600 12.60 17.78 11.98
CA ILE A 600 11.70 16.72 12.44
C ILE A 600 11.22 15.87 11.28
N ASP A 601 11.05 14.59 11.55
CA ASP A 601 10.44 13.64 10.62
C ASP A 601 9.01 13.40 11.07
N TYR A 602 8.03 13.86 10.29
CA TYR A 602 6.62 13.59 10.50
C TYR A 602 5.88 13.55 9.16
N MET A 603 4.67 13.07 9.16
CA MET A 603 3.78 13.09 7.99
C MET A 603 3.11 14.45 7.93
N GLU A 604 3.38 15.22 6.87
CA GLU A 604 2.72 16.51 6.63
C GLU A 604 1.33 16.24 6.04
N ASP A 605 0.30 16.56 6.83
CA ASP A 605 -1.08 16.54 6.40
C ASP A 605 -1.65 17.95 6.59
N GLY A 606 -1.64 18.72 5.51
CA GLY A 606 -2.06 20.13 5.53
C GLY A 606 -0.93 21.15 5.56
N ASP A 607 -1.02 22.16 6.46
CA ASP A 607 0.01 23.20 6.59
C ASP A 607 1.28 22.63 7.26
N PRO A 608 2.47 22.93 6.74
CA PRO A 608 3.71 22.47 7.35
C PRO A 608 3.88 23.07 8.75
N ILE A 609 4.53 22.33 9.65
CA ILE A 609 4.68 22.77 11.05
C ILE A 609 6.06 23.32 11.35
N ILE A 610 6.07 24.31 12.26
CA ILE A 610 7.26 24.81 12.96
C ILE A 610 7.03 24.61 14.46
N ILE A 611 7.89 23.86 15.13
CA ILE A 611 7.85 23.66 16.58
C ILE A 611 8.78 24.65 17.24
N MET A 612 8.22 25.51 18.07
CA MET A 612 8.95 26.53 18.81
C MET A 612 9.67 25.95 20.03
N GLY A 613 10.69 26.67 20.50
CA GLY A 613 11.38 26.34 21.76
C GLY A 613 10.45 26.38 22.97
N SER A 614 10.77 25.55 23.98
CA SER A 614 9.92 25.39 25.18
C SER A 614 9.71 26.67 26.01
N GLU A 615 10.54 27.68 25.82
CA GLU A 615 10.43 28.98 26.46
C GLU A 615 9.51 29.95 25.72
N TYR A 616 9.00 29.56 24.53
CA TYR A 616 8.07 30.40 23.76
C TYR A 616 6.65 30.29 24.32
N GLU A 617 6.03 31.44 24.69
CA GLU A 617 4.70 31.51 25.32
C GLU A 617 3.74 32.51 24.66
N ASP A 618 4.20 33.32 23.71
CA ASP A 618 3.47 34.48 23.21
C ASP A 618 2.43 34.18 22.14
N GLY A 619 2.41 32.94 21.58
CA GLY A 619 1.53 32.55 20.48
C GLY A 619 0.04 32.70 20.82
N PHE A 620 -0.74 33.22 19.85
CA PHE A 620 -2.19 33.29 19.97
C PHE A 620 -2.76 31.87 19.78
N ARG A 621 -3.38 31.32 20.82
CA ARG A 621 -3.88 29.97 20.85
C ARG A 621 -5.13 29.82 19.99
N ARG A 622 -5.00 29.27 18.79
CA ARG A 622 -6.11 28.94 17.88
C ARG A 622 -6.67 27.55 18.08
N SER A 623 -5.76 26.58 18.20
CA SER A 623 -6.08 25.15 18.34
C SER A 623 -4.98 24.45 19.12
N TYR A 624 -5.11 23.15 19.27
CA TYR A 624 -4.08 22.31 19.87
C TYR A 624 -3.97 21.00 19.12
N TYR A 625 -2.79 20.39 19.18
CA TYR A 625 -2.52 19.04 18.69
C TYR A 625 -2.26 18.12 19.86
N PHE A 626 -2.93 16.99 19.89
CA PHE A 626 -2.56 15.93 20.82
C PHE A 626 -1.30 15.25 20.31
N THR A 627 -0.27 15.21 21.17
CA THR A 627 1.02 14.59 20.86
C THR A 627 1.26 13.31 21.64
N GLY A 628 0.42 12.99 22.63
CA GLY A 628 0.49 11.77 23.42
C GLY A 628 -0.59 11.70 24.48
N TYR A 629 -0.76 10.49 24.99
CA TYR A 629 -1.62 10.15 26.13
C TYR A 629 -0.80 9.29 27.06
N THR A 630 -0.26 9.89 28.12
CA THR A 630 0.76 9.29 28.99
C THR A 630 0.20 8.88 30.34
N ILE A 631 0.56 7.71 30.83
CA ILE A 631 0.31 7.26 32.20
C ILE A 631 1.64 7.28 32.94
N ASP A 632 1.73 8.10 34.00
CA ASP A 632 2.91 8.29 34.84
C ASP A 632 2.99 7.20 35.93
N ALA A 633 2.90 5.95 35.53
CA ALA A 633 2.98 4.79 36.40
C ALA A 633 3.76 3.65 35.75
N PRO A 634 4.32 2.71 36.58
CA PRO A 634 4.95 1.52 36.06
C PRO A 634 4.00 0.68 35.20
N GLU A 635 4.53 -0.03 34.20
CA GLU A 635 3.74 -0.81 33.23
C GLU A 635 2.75 -1.78 33.89
N ALA A 636 3.12 -2.35 35.03
CA ALA A 636 2.26 -3.25 35.80
C ALA A 636 1.03 -2.56 36.43
N GLU A 637 1.09 -1.24 36.64
CA GLU A 637 0.02 -0.47 37.28
C GLU A 637 -0.89 0.22 36.27
N LYS A 638 -0.45 0.38 35.00
CA LYS A 638 -1.22 1.04 33.96
C LYS A 638 -2.66 0.52 33.80
N PRO A 639 -2.95 -0.78 33.85
CA PRO A 639 -4.34 -1.28 33.79
C PRO A 639 -5.23 -0.77 34.91
N ALA A 640 -4.67 -0.61 36.13
CA ALA A 640 -5.42 -0.08 37.29
C ALA A 640 -5.69 1.43 37.11
N VAL A 641 -4.73 2.17 36.55
CA VAL A 641 -4.93 3.59 36.22
C VAL A 641 -6.03 3.75 35.17
N ILE A 642 -6.00 2.96 34.10
CA ILE A 642 -7.05 2.94 33.07
C ILE A 642 -8.43 2.63 33.67
N ALA A 643 -8.52 1.70 34.63
CA ALA A 643 -9.78 1.39 35.28
C ALA A 643 -10.34 2.60 36.08
N ARG A 644 -9.47 3.35 36.79
CA ARG A 644 -9.85 4.60 37.47
C ARG A 644 -10.29 5.71 36.51
N MET A 645 -9.62 5.80 35.36
CA MET A 645 -10.01 6.76 34.31
C MET A 645 -11.37 6.42 33.73
N LYS A 646 -11.69 5.13 33.58
CA LYS A 646 -13.02 4.66 33.14
C LYS A 646 -14.14 5.02 34.13
N GLU A 647 -13.84 5.08 35.41
CA GLU A 647 -14.78 5.58 36.42
C GLU A 647 -14.99 7.09 36.32
N LEU A 648 -13.95 7.86 35.93
CA LEU A 648 -14.02 9.31 35.81
C LEU A 648 -14.69 9.80 34.51
N PHE A 649 -14.35 9.21 33.37
CA PHE A 649 -14.78 9.67 32.05
C PHE A 649 -15.82 8.75 31.40
N GLY A 650 -16.11 7.60 31.98
CA GLY A 650 -17.00 6.59 31.42
C GLY A 650 -16.23 5.36 30.88
N SER A 651 -16.84 4.20 31.03
CA SER A 651 -16.21 2.90 30.69
C SER A 651 -15.95 2.73 29.18
N GLU A 652 -16.77 3.36 28.36
CA GLU A 652 -16.66 3.29 26.89
C GLU A 652 -15.77 4.39 26.31
N GLN A 653 -15.57 5.47 27.04
CA GLN A 653 -14.79 6.63 26.59
C GLN A 653 -13.29 6.41 26.74
N VAL A 654 -12.85 5.64 27.72
CA VAL A 654 -11.42 5.39 27.96
C VAL A 654 -11.01 4.04 27.42
N VAL A 655 -10.04 4.05 26.54
CA VAL A 655 -9.53 2.84 25.85
C VAL A 655 -8.03 2.69 26.10
N ASP A 656 -7.56 1.46 26.18
CA ASP A 656 -6.13 1.14 26.17
C ASP A 656 -5.49 1.62 24.87
N GLY A 657 -4.40 2.38 24.96
CA GLY A 657 -3.78 3.02 23.82
C GLY A 657 -3.19 2.03 22.83
N LYS A 658 -2.69 0.88 23.28
CA LYS A 658 -2.19 -0.18 22.40
C LYS A 658 -3.34 -0.80 21.60
N GLN A 659 -4.51 -0.95 22.24
CA GLN A 659 -5.71 -1.44 21.57
C GLN A 659 -6.23 -0.40 20.57
N GLU A 660 -6.23 0.88 20.94
CA GLU A 660 -6.64 1.97 20.05
C GLU A 660 -5.76 2.08 18.81
N LEU A 661 -4.45 2.06 19.00
CA LEU A 661 -3.51 2.05 17.88
C LEU A 661 -3.74 0.84 16.96
N LYS A 662 -3.94 -0.34 17.56
CA LYS A 662 -4.26 -1.55 16.79
C LYS A 662 -5.57 -1.41 16.02
N ASN A 663 -6.58 -0.78 16.61
CA ASN A 663 -7.86 -0.53 15.96
C ASN A 663 -7.73 0.48 14.82
N SER A 664 -7.00 1.58 15.03
CA SER A 664 -6.76 2.62 14.01
C SER A 664 -6.10 2.07 12.75
N VAL A 665 -5.18 1.12 12.90
CA VAL A 665 -4.50 0.49 11.75
C VAL A 665 -5.12 -0.83 11.30
N LYS A 666 -6.22 -1.30 11.95
CA LYS A 666 -6.81 -2.63 11.71
C LYS A 666 -7.25 -2.83 10.26
N GLN A 667 -7.82 -1.81 9.63
CA GLN A 667 -8.24 -1.89 8.23
C GLN A 667 -7.02 -2.12 7.33
N PHE A 668 -6.00 -1.30 7.50
CA PHE A 668 -4.77 -1.41 6.76
C PHE A 668 -4.07 -2.74 7.04
N ASP A 669 -3.98 -3.14 8.31
CA ASP A 669 -3.42 -4.43 8.70
C ASP A 669 -4.15 -5.59 8.03
N THR A 670 -5.48 -5.58 8.00
CA THR A 670 -6.30 -6.62 7.37
C THR A 670 -6.08 -6.66 5.85
N LEU A 671 -6.06 -5.52 5.18
CA LEU A 671 -5.82 -5.42 3.74
C LEU A 671 -4.41 -5.90 3.38
N PHE A 672 -3.39 -5.42 4.08
CA PHE A 672 -2.01 -5.87 3.87
C PHE A 672 -1.81 -7.35 4.20
N MET A 673 -2.44 -7.86 5.26
CA MET A 673 -2.40 -9.26 5.63
C MET A 673 -3.01 -10.14 4.53
N LEU A 674 -4.16 -9.78 4.02
CA LEU A 674 -4.83 -10.51 2.94
C LEU A 674 -3.99 -10.48 1.65
N PHE A 675 -3.44 -9.33 1.31
CA PHE A 675 -2.51 -9.17 0.19
C PHE A 675 -1.25 -10.05 0.38
N GLU A 676 -0.64 -10.04 1.56
CA GLU A 676 0.52 -10.85 1.91
C GLU A 676 0.25 -12.34 1.73
N TYR A 677 -0.88 -12.85 2.23
CA TYR A 677 -1.22 -14.27 2.09
C TYR A 677 -1.51 -14.65 0.64
N VAL A 678 -2.24 -13.82 -0.10
CA VAL A 678 -2.58 -14.09 -1.50
C VAL A 678 -1.35 -14.01 -2.39
N VAL A 679 -0.60 -12.91 -2.31
CA VAL A 679 0.59 -12.70 -3.15
C VAL A 679 1.74 -13.58 -2.68
N GLY A 680 1.99 -13.65 -1.37
CA GLY A 680 3.03 -14.52 -0.80
C GLY A 680 2.77 -15.99 -1.13
N GLY A 681 1.54 -16.46 -0.98
CA GLY A 681 1.12 -17.82 -1.35
C GLY A 681 1.31 -18.09 -2.84
N ALA A 682 0.92 -17.14 -3.69
CA ALA A 682 1.13 -17.24 -5.15
C ALA A 682 2.62 -17.30 -5.50
N ILE A 683 3.47 -16.49 -4.89
CA ILE A 683 4.93 -16.52 -5.11
C ILE A 683 5.53 -17.85 -4.66
N VAL A 684 5.16 -18.36 -3.48
CA VAL A 684 5.63 -19.66 -3.00
C VAL A 684 5.22 -20.77 -3.99
N LEU A 685 3.97 -20.76 -4.46
CA LEU A 685 3.51 -21.71 -5.48
C LEU A 685 4.33 -21.61 -6.76
N ILE A 686 4.63 -20.41 -7.22
CA ILE A 686 5.46 -20.16 -8.40
C ILE A 686 6.86 -20.73 -8.19
N LEU A 687 7.49 -20.49 -7.04
CA LEU A 687 8.81 -21.04 -6.72
C LEU A 687 8.81 -22.57 -6.67
N VAL A 688 7.75 -23.18 -6.14
CA VAL A 688 7.52 -24.63 -6.18
C VAL A 688 7.45 -25.14 -7.61
N LEU A 689 6.67 -24.49 -8.47
CA LEU A 689 6.52 -24.88 -9.87
C LEU A 689 7.84 -24.73 -10.66
N ILE A 690 8.58 -23.63 -10.45
CA ILE A 690 9.91 -23.41 -11.03
C ILE A 690 10.86 -24.52 -10.60
N THR A 691 10.89 -24.83 -9.31
CA THR A 691 11.73 -25.89 -8.75
C THR A 691 11.40 -27.23 -9.38
N TYR A 692 10.12 -27.57 -9.47
CA TYR A 692 9.67 -28.81 -10.10
C TYR A 692 10.15 -28.90 -11.54
N LEU A 693 9.97 -27.84 -12.31
CA LEU A 693 10.34 -27.75 -13.71
C LEU A 693 11.86 -27.91 -13.90
N TYR A 694 12.66 -27.11 -13.17
CA TYR A 694 14.11 -27.17 -13.26
C TYR A 694 14.70 -28.51 -12.80
N MET A 695 14.18 -29.06 -11.71
CA MET A 695 14.60 -30.38 -11.24
C MET A 695 14.26 -31.47 -12.25
N SER A 696 13.09 -31.38 -12.89
CA SER A 696 12.73 -32.35 -13.95
C SER A 696 13.67 -32.25 -15.14
N ILE A 697 14.09 -31.04 -15.54
CA ILE A 697 15.06 -30.85 -16.61
C ILE A 697 16.45 -31.35 -16.19
N PHE A 698 16.91 -31.03 -14.97
CA PHE A 698 18.22 -31.47 -14.48
C PHE A 698 18.33 -32.97 -14.39
N VAL A 699 17.31 -33.65 -13.84
CA VAL A 699 17.28 -35.11 -13.77
C VAL A 699 17.27 -35.74 -15.17
N ALA A 700 16.57 -35.13 -16.14
CA ALA A 700 16.53 -35.63 -17.50
C ALA A 700 17.86 -35.41 -18.26
N GLU A 701 18.51 -34.26 -18.09
CA GLU A 701 19.82 -33.97 -18.74
C GLU A 701 20.99 -34.71 -18.10
N GLU A 702 20.92 -35.04 -16.82
CA GLU A 702 22.01 -35.66 -16.03
C GLU A 702 21.80 -37.20 -15.87
N VAL A 703 20.96 -37.81 -16.69
CA VAL A 703 20.79 -39.28 -16.72
C VAL A 703 22.12 -40.04 -16.92
N PRO A 704 23.00 -39.66 -17.88
CA PRO A 704 24.28 -40.35 -18.09
C PRO A 704 25.21 -40.20 -16.86
N GLU A 705 25.30 -38.99 -16.32
CA GLU A 705 26.13 -38.73 -15.12
C GLU A 705 25.63 -39.52 -13.90
N THR A 706 24.30 -39.58 -13.74
CA THR A 706 23.67 -40.36 -12.67
C THR A 706 23.91 -41.85 -12.84
N ALA A 707 23.85 -42.37 -14.05
CA ALA A 707 24.12 -43.78 -14.38
C ALA A 707 25.62 -44.09 -14.13
N LEU A 708 26.52 -43.19 -14.49
CA LEU A 708 27.96 -43.31 -14.22
C LEU A 708 28.25 -43.38 -12.70
N LEU A 709 27.63 -42.46 -11.91
CA LEU A 709 27.79 -42.51 -10.44
C LEU A 709 27.26 -43.86 -9.87
N LYS A 710 26.17 -44.41 -10.41
CA LYS A 710 25.64 -45.69 -9.98
C LYS A 710 26.60 -46.83 -10.34
N SER A 711 27.25 -46.80 -11.51
CA SER A 711 28.25 -47.79 -11.92
C SER A 711 29.49 -47.76 -11.03
N LEU A 712 29.86 -46.58 -10.51
CA LEU A 712 30.92 -46.38 -9.53
C LEU A 712 30.54 -46.82 -8.10
N GLY A 713 29.33 -47.35 -7.89
CA GLY A 713 28.88 -47.87 -6.59
C GLY A 713 28.22 -46.83 -5.67
N PHE A 714 27.91 -45.62 -6.14
CA PHE A 714 27.18 -44.64 -5.32
C PHE A 714 25.75 -45.13 -5.04
N ARG A 715 25.37 -45.05 -3.77
CA ARG A 715 24.00 -45.35 -3.34
C ARG A 715 23.01 -44.27 -3.82
N ASN A 716 21.78 -44.66 -4.13
CA ASN A 716 20.72 -43.74 -4.52
C ASN A 716 20.54 -42.55 -3.53
N ILE A 717 20.78 -42.78 -2.22
CA ILE A 717 20.73 -41.75 -1.18
C ILE A 717 21.82 -40.68 -1.41
N SER A 718 23.04 -41.10 -1.74
CA SER A 718 24.17 -40.16 -2.00
C SER A 718 23.93 -39.32 -3.25
N ILE A 719 23.32 -39.91 -4.28
CA ILE A 719 22.95 -39.21 -5.51
C ILE A 719 21.82 -38.21 -5.22
N LYS A 720 20.79 -38.59 -4.47
CA LYS A 720 19.73 -37.67 -4.04
C LYS A 720 20.27 -36.56 -3.15
N ALA A 721 21.20 -36.89 -2.24
CA ALA A 721 21.87 -35.85 -1.40
C ALA A 721 22.64 -34.85 -2.24
N TRP A 722 23.32 -35.25 -3.33
CA TRP A 722 23.96 -34.35 -4.26
C TRP A 722 22.97 -33.33 -4.85
N TYR A 723 21.84 -33.78 -5.38
CA TYR A 723 20.81 -32.88 -5.92
C TYR A 723 20.22 -31.96 -4.85
N LEU A 724 19.88 -32.50 -3.67
CA LEU A 724 19.36 -31.72 -2.55
C LEU A 724 20.34 -30.63 -2.08
N LEU A 725 21.62 -31.00 -1.94
CA LEU A 725 22.65 -30.06 -1.51
C LEU A 725 22.86 -28.91 -2.50
N ARG A 726 22.74 -29.18 -3.82
CA ARG A 726 22.73 -28.09 -4.82
C ARG A 726 21.60 -27.09 -4.56
N MET A 727 20.40 -27.60 -4.31
CA MET A 727 19.25 -26.73 -4.05
C MET A 727 19.40 -25.96 -2.74
N VAL A 728 19.91 -26.60 -1.69
CA VAL A 728 20.19 -25.93 -0.39
C VAL A 728 21.22 -24.82 -0.57
N ILE A 729 22.33 -25.07 -1.28
CA ILE A 729 23.36 -24.03 -1.52
C ILE A 729 22.76 -22.86 -2.29
N LEU A 730 21.97 -23.11 -3.34
CA LEU A 730 21.32 -22.07 -4.11
C LEU A 730 20.33 -21.28 -3.27
N LEU A 731 19.53 -21.95 -2.43
CA LEU A 731 18.57 -21.29 -1.54
C LEU A 731 19.28 -20.39 -0.51
N VAL A 732 20.32 -20.91 0.15
CA VAL A 732 21.08 -20.11 1.12
C VAL A 732 21.67 -18.86 0.47
N LEU A 733 22.25 -18.99 -0.73
CA LEU A 733 22.76 -17.86 -1.49
C LEU A 733 21.64 -16.89 -1.91
N SER A 734 20.49 -17.42 -2.33
CA SER A 734 19.34 -16.61 -2.75
C SER A 734 18.72 -15.86 -1.59
N ILE A 735 18.62 -16.47 -0.41
CA ILE A 735 18.16 -15.83 0.83
C ILE A 735 19.10 -14.68 1.19
N ALA A 736 20.41 -14.97 1.27
CA ALA A 736 21.39 -13.94 1.59
C ALA A 736 21.38 -12.76 0.61
N LEU A 737 21.25 -13.02 -0.69
CA LEU A 737 21.14 -11.97 -1.71
C LEU A 737 19.81 -11.22 -1.62
N GLY A 738 18.71 -11.93 -1.38
CA GLY A 738 17.38 -11.32 -1.27
C GLY A 738 17.28 -10.39 -0.05
N GLU A 739 17.77 -10.84 1.10
CA GLU A 739 17.81 -10.04 2.33
C GLU A 739 18.74 -8.84 2.19
N LEU A 740 19.92 -9.03 1.60
CA LEU A 740 20.86 -7.94 1.35
C LEU A 740 20.27 -6.88 0.43
N TYR A 741 19.60 -7.33 -0.65
CA TYR A 741 18.92 -6.44 -1.59
C TYR A 741 17.82 -5.64 -0.88
N LEU A 742 17.01 -6.30 -0.08
CA LEU A 742 15.90 -5.66 0.63
C LEU A 742 16.41 -4.68 1.69
N TRP A 743 17.44 -5.08 2.43
CA TRP A 743 18.06 -4.22 3.46
C TRP A 743 18.69 -2.95 2.89
N THR A 744 19.23 -3.01 1.66
CA THR A 744 19.87 -1.88 0.98
C THR A 744 18.88 -1.14 0.08
N LEU A 745 18.58 -1.68 -1.10
CA LEU A 745 17.75 -1.03 -2.11
C LEU A 745 16.27 -0.97 -1.71
N GLY A 746 15.75 -2.00 -1.02
CA GLY A 746 14.37 -2.00 -0.55
C GLY A 746 14.09 -0.88 0.44
N THR A 747 15.02 -0.62 1.35
CA THR A 747 14.91 0.48 2.33
C THR A 747 14.98 1.85 1.64
N ILE A 748 15.86 2.01 0.65
CA ILE A 748 15.96 3.26 -0.13
C ILE A 748 14.68 3.49 -0.94
N PHE A 749 14.20 2.45 -1.62
CA PHE A 749 12.96 2.52 -2.41
C PHE A 749 11.75 2.89 -1.54
N PHE A 750 11.60 2.21 -0.39
CA PHE A 750 10.51 2.50 0.55
C PHE A 750 10.59 3.93 1.09
N GLY A 751 11.79 4.38 1.50
CA GLY A 751 11.97 5.75 1.97
C GLY A 751 11.67 6.80 0.90
N SER A 752 12.13 6.58 -0.35
CA SER A 752 11.83 7.47 -1.47
C SER A 752 10.34 7.47 -1.83
N PHE A 753 9.69 6.32 -1.74
CA PHE A 753 8.25 6.19 -1.93
C PHE A 753 7.48 6.98 -0.86
N MET A 754 7.82 6.81 0.41
CA MET A 754 7.18 7.54 1.52
C MET A 754 7.40 9.06 1.42
N THR A 755 8.49 9.50 0.80
CA THR A 755 8.74 10.94 0.58
C THR A 755 7.74 11.57 -0.40
N GLN A 756 7.12 10.81 -1.30
CA GLN A 756 6.03 11.30 -2.16
C GLN A 756 4.78 11.69 -1.36
N TYR A 757 4.63 11.09 -0.20
CA TYR A 757 3.55 11.39 0.76
C TYR A 757 4.05 12.28 1.91
N GLU A 758 5.06 13.09 1.61
CA GLU A 758 5.60 14.08 2.54
C GLU A 758 6.21 13.51 3.83
N VAL A 759 6.37 12.17 3.89
CA VAL A 759 7.03 11.48 5.00
C VAL A 759 8.51 11.29 4.71
N THR A 760 9.36 11.98 5.45
CA THR A 760 10.81 11.84 5.32
C THR A 760 11.40 10.97 6.43
N GLY A 761 12.53 10.31 6.13
CA GLY A 761 13.28 9.54 7.14
C GLY A 761 12.69 8.19 7.51
N MET A 762 11.50 7.82 7.03
CA MET A 762 10.90 6.52 7.30
C MET A 762 11.68 5.39 6.63
N LYS A 763 12.00 4.35 7.41
CA LYS A 763 12.77 3.19 6.95
C LYS A 763 11.94 1.93 7.05
N LEU A 764 12.24 0.98 6.18
CA LEU A 764 11.62 -0.34 6.25
C LEU A 764 11.98 -1.02 7.58
N TYR A 765 10.98 -1.48 8.31
CA TYR A 765 11.14 -2.18 9.57
C TYR A 765 11.24 -3.69 9.35
N PHE A 766 12.28 -4.29 9.91
CA PHE A 766 12.51 -5.73 9.85
C PHE A 766 12.22 -6.36 11.21
N GLU A 767 11.22 -7.21 11.28
CA GLU A 767 10.98 -8.04 12.45
C GLU A 767 11.91 -9.25 12.42
N PHE A 768 12.93 -9.23 13.26
CA PHE A 768 14.07 -10.17 13.19
C PHE A 768 13.68 -11.64 13.06
N PRO A 769 12.85 -12.27 13.93
CA PRO A 769 12.60 -13.71 13.83
C PRO A 769 11.78 -14.06 12.58
N VAL A 770 10.83 -13.23 12.18
CA VAL A 770 9.92 -13.56 11.07
C VAL A 770 10.59 -13.32 9.73
N SER A 771 11.19 -12.15 9.52
CA SER A 771 11.81 -11.77 8.25
C SER A 771 13.03 -12.64 7.92
N PHE A 772 13.90 -12.90 8.90
CA PHE A 772 15.19 -13.57 8.65
C PHE A 772 15.17 -15.09 8.86
N ILE A 773 14.17 -15.63 9.55
CA ILE A 773 14.12 -17.07 9.87
C ILE A 773 12.84 -17.71 9.37
N VAL A 774 11.67 -17.23 9.77
CA VAL A 774 10.40 -17.95 9.55
C VAL A 774 10.02 -17.98 8.06
N ILE A 775 9.97 -16.82 7.40
CA ILE A 775 9.61 -16.73 5.98
C ILE A 775 10.62 -17.47 5.10
N PRO A 776 11.96 -17.25 5.23
CA PRO A 776 12.94 -18.03 4.50
C PRO A 776 12.85 -19.54 4.75
N LEU A 777 12.52 -19.97 5.97
CA LEU A 777 12.34 -21.39 6.29
C LEU A 777 11.12 -22.00 5.60
N ILE A 778 9.99 -21.28 5.54
CA ILE A 778 8.79 -21.71 4.83
C ILE A 778 9.10 -21.91 3.35
N ILE A 779 9.73 -20.93 2.70
CA ILE A 779 10.10 -21.01 1.28
C ILE A 779 11.09 -22.17 1.05
N THR A 780 12.11 -22.28 1.91
CA THR A 780 13.10 -23.36 1.83
C THR A 780 12.44 -24.73 1.95
N SER A 781 11.53 -24.90 2.91
CA SER A 781 10.80 -26.15 3.12
C SER A 781 9.97 -26.54 1.91
N ALA A 782 9.24 -25.59 1.31
CA ALA A 782 8.43 -25.81 0.11
C ALA A 782 9.28 -26.23 -1.10
N VAL A 783 10.41 -25.56 -1.33
CA VAL A 783 11.34 -25.87 -2.43
C VAL A 783 12.03 -27.23 -2.22
N LEU A 784 12.50 -27.52 -1.00
CA LEU A 784 13.13 -28.82 -0.70
C LEU A 784 12.12 -29.98 -0.80
N PHE A 785 10.90 -29.81 -0.33
CA PHE A 785 9.84 -30.81 -0.48
C PHE A 785 9.57 -31.12 -1.95
N THR A 786 9.48 -30.09 -2.79
CA THR A 786 9.31 -30.25 -4.24
C THR A 786 10.50 -30.99 -4.86
N THR A 787 11.70 -30.63 -4.43
CA THR A 787 12.93 -31.30 -4.90
C THR A 787 12.90 -32.79 -4.55
N ILE A 788 12.52 -33.16 -3.33
CA ILE A 788 12.43 -34.56 -2.87
C ILE A 788 11.42 -35.34 -3.71
N ILE A 789 10.27 -34.73 -4.06
CA ILE A 789 9.26 -35.38 -4.93
C ILE A 789 9.86 -35.69 -6.29
N ASN A 790 10.55 -34.77 -6.92
CA ASN A 790 11.18 -34.96 -8.22
C ASN A 790 12.26 -36.06 -8.18
N LEU A 791 13.01 -36.16 -7.10
CA LEU A 791 14.09 -37.14 -6.95
C LEU A 791 13.60 -38.58 -6.75
N ARG A 792 12.30 -38.82 -6.63
CA ARG A 792 11.74 -40.21 -6.58
C ARG A 792 12.08 -40.98 -7.84
N ASN A 793 12.11 -40.34 -8.98
CA ASN A 793 12.34 -40.96 -10.29
C ASN A 793 13.80 -41.42 -10.50
N ILE A 794 14.75 -40.96 -9.71
CA ILE A 794 16.17 -41.37 -9.78
C ILE A 794 16.34 -42.89 -9.57
N LYS A 795 15.44 -43.53 -8.80
CA LYS A 795 15.47 -44.99 -8.60
C LYS A 795 15.36 -45.77 -9.89
N HIS A 796 14.66 -45.25 -10.87
CA HIS A 796 14.36 -45.92 -12.15
C HIS A 796 15.42 -45.69 -13.23
N ILE A 797 16.47 -44.90 -12.95
CA ILE A 797 17.58 -44.72 -13.89
C ILE A 797 18.48 -45.93 -13.82
N GLY A 798 18.48 -46.74 -14.85
CA GLY A 798 19.32 -47.96 -14.95
C GLY A 798 20.77 -47.62 -15.39
N ILE A 799 21.73 -48.51 -15.00
CA ILE A 799 23.16 -48.34 -15.34
C ILE A 799 23.38 -48.49 -16.86
N TRP A 800 22.50 -49.22 -17.55
CA TRP A 800 22.59 -49.42 -19.00
C TRP A 800 22.40 -48.14 -19.83
N LYS A 801 21.85 -47.08 -19.23
CA LYS A 801 21.68 -45.77 -19.90
C LYS A 801 22.99 -45.01 -20.11
N ILE A 802 24.13 -45.52 -19.67
CA ILE A 802 25.46 -44.99 -20.00
C ILE A 802 25.79 -45.19 -21.48
N SER A 803 25.25 -46.26 -22.10
CA SER A 803 25.57 -46.67 -23.47
C SER A 803 24.60 -46.21 -24.57
N GLU A 804 23.59 -45.41 -24.22
CA GLU A 804 22.62 -44.83 -25.17
C GLU A 804 23.12 -43.55 -25.86
N GLU A 805 24.35 -43.08 -25.57
CA GLU A 805 25.08 -42.07 -26.34
C GLU A 805 26.02 -42.77 -27.30
#